data_cba7eaad0e7a401677cdd89d05905f54
#
_entry.id   cba7eaad0e7a401677cdd89d05905f54
#
_cell.length_a   1.000
_cell.length_b   1.000
_cell.length_c   1.000
_cell.angle_alpha   90.00
_cell.angle_beta   90.00
_cell.angle_gamma   90.00
#
_symmetry.space_group_name_H-M   'P 1'
#
loop_
_entity.id
_entity.type
_entity.pdbx_description
1 polymer ?
#
loop_
_entity_poly.entity_id
_entity_poly.type
_entity_poly.pdbx_seq_one_letter_code
_entity_poly.pdbx_strand_id
1 'polypeptide(L)'
;MGVLAYVNTFTVPFLLDDNAGIVENDSIRHLWPPGRMLSPPGQTTVAGRPVANVTFAVNYALGGLNVLGYHILNLAIHVLAALVLFGIVRLTLRTPGLENAYGAAASPLALVVALIWLVHPLQTESVTYVVQRVESLMGLFYLLTLYCAIRGFTSERVWWSVGAVAFCALGMATKEVMVSAPLMVLLYDRVFVSGSFREVFRRRWKPYVGLAATWVILAALVATGPRIRTVGFEFKDMAVLDYALAQGPIVLHYLRLAFWPQPLVFDYGWVMPQATVGVAPGVLAMTGVFAASVLALVFRPRLGFLGAWFFLILAPSSSVLPIRTELAAEHRMYLPLAAVVVLVVVGCRRVGLSLPRSWRRPAGAGLAVVVVALLGYATRERNGDYRSPLVMWTDTVAKQPDNFRAQNNLGSELKDAGRLDEAITHYREAIRLKPDCQPAYCNMGTALTLRGEYAEAVDSFARALLLKPDDDITHYHVGYCLLRLGGTAEAVKHFRQAAALTPTDARRRQDIAAMLAGYGEVEEATGYYREAMQLKPDWPEPVNNLAWLRATHPDAHFRNGVEAVALAKRACELTGYKAPWTLDTLAAAHAEAGDFAEAVRVAEKALEIASSSGQDEMVKVLGEHLALYRSRRPCRERPEEAKPYRAGGVRR
;
A
#
# COMPACT_ATOMS: atom_id res chain seq x y z
N MET A 1 -19.83 -6.97 20.05
CA MET A 1 -19.80 -7.74 18.77
C MET A 1 -18.66 -7.29 17.87
N GLY A 2 -18.56 -6.00 17.49
CA GLY A 2 -17.44 -5.55 16.62
C GLY A 2 -16.07 -5.93 17.16
N VAL A 3 -15.76 -5.66 18.43
CA VAL A 3 -14.48 -6.05 19.04
C VAL A 3 -14.24 -7.57 18.93
N LEU A 4 -15.25 -8.39 19.21
CA LEU A 4 -15.12 -9.86 19.13
C LEU A 4 -14.85 -10.37 17.68
N ALA A 5 -15.45 -9.72 16.67
CA ALA A 5 -15.24 -10.07 15.28
C ALA A 5 -13.83 -9.68 14.78
N TYR A 6 -13.24 -8.60 15.31
CA TYR A 6 -11.99 -8.03 14.81
C TYR A 6 -10.80 -8.14 15.76
N VAL A 7 -10.93 -8.74 16.95
CA VAL A 7 -9.83 -8.81 17.94
C VAL A 7 -8.58 -9.50 17.39
N ASN A 8 -8.74 -10.45 16.48
CA ASN A 8 -7.63 -11.16 15.85
C ASN A 8 -6.88 -10.34 14.78
N THR A 9 -7.31 -9.10 14.50
CA THR A 9 -6.57 -8.20 13.59
C THR A 9 -5.45 -7.44 14.29
N PHE A 10 -5.46 -7.36 15.62
CA PHE A 10 -4.54 -6.50 16.38
C PHE A 10 -3.06 -6.89 16.26
N THR A 11 -2.77 -8.08 15.77
CA THR A 11 -1.42 -8.59 15.53
C THR A 11 -1.08 -8.73 14.04
N VAL A 12 -1.99 -8.32 13.15
CA VAL A 12 -1.75 -8.35 11.71
C VAL A 12 -0.66 -7.32 11.37
N PRO A 13 0.39 -7.71 10.63
CA PRO A 13 1.47 -6.80 10.26
C PRO A 13 1.01 -5.76 9.23
N PHE A 14 1.86 -4.80 8.95
CA PHE A 14 1.70 -3.95 7.77
C PHE A 14 1.81 -4.80 6.51
N LEU A 15 0.91 -4.57 5.55
CA LEU A 15 0.78 -5.34 4.32
C LEU A 15 0.95 -4.41 3.10
N LEU A 16 1.63 -4.87 2.07
CA LEU A 16 1.68 -4.24 0.74
C LEU A 16 1.75 -2.70 0.75
N ASP A 17 0.63 -2.04 0.45
CA ASP A 17 0.54 -0.58 0.37
C ASP A 17 0.72 0.12 1.74
N ASP A 18 0.61 -0.62 2.84
CA ASP A 18 0.94 -0.09 4.17
C ASP A 18 2.43 0.29 4.23
N ASN A 19 3.31 -0.43 3.51
CA ASN A 19 4.72 -0.14 3.49
C ASN A 19 4.98 1.26 2.91
N ALA A 20 4.52 1.54 1.70
CA ALA A 20 4.69 2.85 1.08
C ALA A 20 3.85 3.96 1.75
N GLY A 21 2.65 3.62 2.24
CA GLY A 21 1.72 4.56 2.86
C GLY A 21 2.05 4.92 4.30
N ILE A 22 2.75 4.05 5.03
CA ILE A 22 2.99 4.17 6.48
C ILE A 22 4.45 3.91 6.84
N VAL A 23 5.01 2.72 6.50
CA VAL A 23 6.35 2.30 6.97
C VAL A 23 7.45 3.16 6.37
N GLU A 24 7.39 3.48 5.10
CA GLU A 24 8.37 4.29 4.35
C GLU A 24 7.96 5.76 4.22
N ASN A 25 6.82 6.14 4.80
CA ASN A 25 6.26 7.46 4.66
C ASN A 25 6.87 8.45 5.67
N ASP A 26 7.86 9.20 5.23
CA ASP A 26 8.52 10.22 6.08
C ASP A 26 7.59 11.38 6.47
N SER A 27 6.51 11.63 5.72
CA SER A 27 5.61 12.73 6.00
C SER A 27 4.83 12.57 7.30
N ILE A 28 4.72 11.34 7.83
CA ILE A 28 4.03 11.04 9.10
C ILE A 28 4.95 11.03 10.32
N ARG A 29 6.27 11.20 10.13
CA ARG A 29 7.26 11.08 11.22
C ARG A 29 7.20 12.23 12.22
N HIS A 30 6.68 13.38 11.82
CA HIS A 30 6.61 14.57 12.64
C HIS A 30 5.25 15.26 12.52
N LEU A 31 4.64 15.62 13.67
CA LEU A 31 3.39 16.39 13.69
C LEU A 31 3.61 17.87 13.40
N TRP A 32 4.83 18.37 13.59
CA TRP A 32 5.20 19.76 13.38
C TRP A 32 6.50 19.88 12.58
N PRO A 33 6.59 20.76 11.58
CA PRO A 33 5.52 21.62 11.05
C PRO A 33 4.45 20.83 10.25
N PRO A 34 3.16 21.23 10.30
CA PRO A 34 2.05 20.43 9.76
C PRO A 34 2.06 20.30 8.23
N GLY A 35 2.80 21.14 7.51
CA GLY A 35 2.88 21.10 6.05
C GLY A 35 3.29 19.75 5.48
N ARG A 36 4.22 19.04 6.13
CA ARG A 36 4.68 17.71 5.68
C ARG A 36 3.56 16.67 5.75
N MET A 37 2.86 16.56 6.89
CA MET A 37 1.80 15.57 7.04
C MET A 37 0.55 15.89 6.20
N LEU A 38 0.35 17.16 5.81
CA LEU A 38 -0.72 17.58 4.92
C LEU A 38 -0.38 17.39 3.42
N SER A 39 0.88 17.06 3.11
CA SER A 39 1.38 16.80 1.75
C SER A 39 1.93 15.38 1.68
N PRO A 40 1.07 14.34 1.69
CA PRO A 40 1.50 12.95 1.62
C PRO A 40 2.27 12.65 0.32
N PRO A 41 3.20 11.66 0.35
CA PRO A 41 4.02 11.34 -0.81
C PRO A 41 3.16 10.87 -1.99
N GLY A 42 3.58 11.22 -3.20
CA GLY A 42 2.96 10.77 -4.44
C GLY A 42 3.10 9.27 -4.66
N GLN A 43 2.22 8.72 -5.49
CA GLN A 43 2.22 7.28 -5.86
C GLN A 43 2.02 6.30 -4.68
N THR A 44 1.44 6.77 -3.58
CA THR A 44 1.01 5.96 -2.45
C THR A 44 -0.51 5.99 -2.30
N THR A 45 -1.07 5.05 -1.56
CA THR A 45 -2.52 5.01 -1.28
C THR A 45 -3.02 6.26 -0.54
N VAL A 46 -2.13 6.98 0.14
CA VAL A 46 -2.47 8.23 0.84
C VAL A 46 -2.24 9.50 -0.01
N ALA A 47 -1.72 9.36 -1.23
CA ALA A 47 -1.49 10.49 -2.13
C ALA A 47 -2.78 11.32 -2.34
N GLY A 48 -2.69 12.63 -2.17
CA GLY A 48 -3.85 13.53 -2.26
C GLY A 48 -4.89 13.39 -1.14
N ARG A 49 -4.59 12.68 -0.03
CA ARG A 49 -5.50 12.37 1.09
C ARG A 49 -4.97 12.86 2.44
N PRO A 50 -4.83 14.19 2.62
CA PRO A 50 -4.16 14.76 3.79
C PRO A 50 -4.79 14.36 5.13
N VAL A 51 -6.12 14.25 5.23
CA VAL A 51 -6.79 13.89 6.49
C VAL A 51 -6.47 12.46 6.92
N ALA A 52 -6.43 11.52 5.99
CA ALA A 52 -6.02 10.14 6.29
C ALA A 52 -4.55 10.12 6.75
N ASN A 53 -3.67 10.84 6.06
CA ASN A 53 -2.24 10.93 6.41
C ASN A 53 -2.02 11.52 7.81
N VAL A 54 -2.78 12.56 8.19
CA VAL A 54 -2.77 13.11 9.56
C VAL A 54 -3.11 12.04 10.60
N THR A 55 -4.09 11.16 10.33
CA THR A 55 -4.42 10.08 11.28
C THR A 55 -3.30 9.06 11.44
N PHE A 56 -2.53 8.80 10.37
CA PHE A 56 -1.33 7.96 10.45
C PHE A 56 -0.20 8.66 11.20
N ALA A 57 -0.01 9.97 11.00
CA ALA A 57 0.97 10.75 11.76
C ALA A 57 0.66 10.77 13.26
N VAL A 58 -0.61 10.88 13.65
CA VAL A 58 -1.03 10.76 15.05
C VAL A 58 -0.73 9.36 15.61
N ASN A 59 -1.05 8.29 14.88
CA ASN A 59 -0.68 6.94 15.30
C ASN A 59 0.82 6.78 15.48
N TYR A 60 1.61 7.28 14.53
CA TYR A 60 3.07 7.22 14.61
C TYR A 60 3.61 7.99 15.83
N ALA A 61 3.10 9.18 16.11
CA ALA A 61 3.49 9.98 17.27
C ALA A 61 3.17 9.30 18.62
N LEU A 62 2.12 8.47 18.67
CA LEU A 62 1.70 7.77 19.88
C LEU A 62 2.41 6.44 20.11
N GLY A 63 2.77 5.72 19.04
CA GLY A 63 3.27 4.34 19.17
C GLY A 63 4.30 3.92 18.12
N GLY A 64 4.85 4.86 17.33
CA GLY A 64 5.77 4.55 16.23
C GLY A 64 5.11 3.63 15.20
N LEU A 65 5.79 2.56 14.82
CA LEU A 65 5.29 1.54 13.90
C LEU A 65 4.63 0.34 14.60
N ASN A 66 4.21 0.48 15.87
CA ASN A 66 3.47 -0.58 16.54
C ASN A 66 2.07 -0.72 15.91
N VAL A 67 1.81 -1.83 15.23
CA VAL A 67 0.58 -2.12 14.48
C VAL A 67 -0.68 -2.05 15.33
N LEU A 68 -0.60 -2.37 16.63
CA LEU A 68 -1.74 -2.40 17.55
C LEU A 68 -2.50 -1.06 17.56
N GLY A 69 -1.78 0.07 17.65
CA GLY A 69 -2.39 1.41 17.67
C GLY A 69 -3.16 1.72 16.39
N TYR A 70 -2.66 1.24 15.24
CA TYR A 70 -3.31 1.44 13.94
C TYR A 70 -4.60 0.63 13.83
N HIS A 71 -4.60 -0.64 14.25
CA HIS A 71 -5.80 -1.48 14.23
C HIS A 71 -6.87 -1.01 15.23
N ILE A 72 -6.48 -0.58 16.42
CA ILE A 72 -7.42 0.00 17.40
C ILE A 72 -8.14 1.20 16.79
N LEU A 73 -7.42 2.11 16.15
CA LEU A 73 -8.05 3.29 15.54
C LEU A 73 -8.95 2.91 14.37
N ASN A 74 -8.55 1.98 13.49
CA ASN A 74 -9.40 1.49 12.39
C ASN A 74 -10.70 0.89 12.93
N LEU A 75 -10.62 0.03 13.95
CA LEU A 75 -11.80 -0.55 14.57
C LEU A 75 -12.68 0.50 15.25
N ALA A 76 -12.08 1.48 15.93
CA ALA A 76 -12.82 2.58 16.55
C ALA A 76 -13.60 3.41 15.51
N ILE A 77 -12.96 3.74 14.37
CA ILE A 77 -13.61 4.41 13.24
C ILE A 77 -14.80 3.60 12.74
N HIS A 78 -14.63 2.29 12.55
CA HIS A 78 -15.68 1.39 12.07
C HIS A 78 -16.85 1.25 13.04
N VAL A 79 -16.58 1.11 14.33
CA VAL A 79 -17.61 1.09 15.38
C VAL A 79 -18.38 2.42 15.44
N LEU A 80 -17.67 3.55 15.37
CA LEU A 80 -18.32 4.87 15.33
C LEU A 80 -19.20 5.02 14.10
N ALA A 81 -18.74 4.56 12.93
CA ALA A 81 -19.54 4.56 11.70
C ALA A 81 -20.84 3.73 11.86
N ALA A 82 -20.76 2.55 12.49
CA ALA A 82 -21.94 1.73 12.78
C ALA A 82 -22.92 2.42 13.76
N LEU A 83 -22.40 3.13 14.79
CA LEU A 83 -23.24 3.90 15.71
C LEU A 83 -23.94 5.09 15.02
N VAL A 84 -23.24 5.77 14.11
CA VAL A 84 -23.84 6.85 13.31
C VAL A 84 -24.89 6.29 12.35
N LEU A 85 -24.62 5.15 11.70
CA LEU A 85 -25.59 4.44 10.84
C LEU A 85 -26.84 4.04 11.64
N PHE A 86 -26.66 3.50 12.87
CA PHE A 86 -27.78 3.25 13.78
C PHE A 86 -28.62 4.53 13.98
N GLY A 87 -27.97 5.66 14.24
CA GLY A 87 -28.63 6.95 14.43
C GLY A 87 -29.43 7.38 13.19
N ILE A 88 -28.83 7.29 11.99
CA ILE A 88 -29.47 7.64 10.71
C ILE A 88 -30.70 6.77 10.47
N VAL A 89 -30.57 5.45 10.55
CA VAL A 89 -31.69 4.52 10.30
C VAL A 89 -32.81 4.74 11.31
N ARG A 90 -32.48 4.90 12.60
CA ARG A 90 -33.46 5.18 13.66
C ARG A 90 -34.24 6.47 13.41
N LEU A 91 -33.55 7.57 13.05
CA LEU A 91 -34.18 8.85 12.75
C LEU A 91 -35.04 8.76 11.50
N THR A 92 -34.56 8.10 10.45
CA THR A 92 -35.30 7.91 9.20
C THR A 92 -36.61 7.13 9.41
N LEU A 93 -36.57 6.04 10.19
CA LEU A 93 -37.77 5.24 10.49
C LEU A 93 -38.81 5.97 11.39
N ARG A 94 -38.42 7.08 12.03
CA ARG A 94 -39.26 7.98 12.83
C ARG A 94 -39.75 9.21 12.06
N THR A 95 -39.42 9.34 10.78
CA THR A 95 -39.98 10.43 9.96
C THR A 95 -41.50 10.26 9.81
N PRO A 96 -42.26 11.36 9.69
CA PRO A 96 -43.73 11.29 9.65
C PRO A 96 -44.30 10.30 8.63
N GLY A 97 -43.61 10.13 7.52
CA GLY A 97 -44.02 9.20 6.48
C GLY A 97 -43.74 7.71 6.73
N LEU A 98 -42.95 7.37 7.77
CA LEU A 98 -42.57 6.00 8.14
C LEU A 98 -42.97 5.64 9.59
N GLU A 99 -43.22 6.62 10.43
CA GLU A 99 -43.43 6.48 11.87
C GLU A 99 -44.59 5.52 12.19
N ASN A 100 -45.73 5.63 11.48
CA ASN A 100 -46.90 4.74 11.69
C ASN A 100 -46.53 3.26 11.45
N ALA A 101 -45.68 2.96 10.47
CA ALA A 101 -45.31 1.60 10.11
C ALA A 101 -44.13 1.05 10.94
N TYR A 102 -43.21 1.90 11.30
CA TYR A 102 -41.91 1.48 11.86
C TYR A 102 -41.53 2.15 13.17
N GLY A 103 -42.15 3.26 13.58
CA GLY A 103 -41.71 4.10 14.71
C GLY A 103 -41.52 3.32 16.01
N ALA A 104 -42.47 2.43 16.39
CA ALA A 104 -42.35 1.57 17.55
C ALA A 104 -41.22 0.53 17.47
N ALA A 105 -40.76 0.18 16.25
CA ALA A 105 -39.68 -0.75 16.00
C ALA A 105 -38.39 -0.07 15.49
N ALA A 106 -38.34 1.27 15.43
CA ALA A 106 -37.25 2.00 14.84
C ALA A 106 -35.90 1.68 15.48
N SER A 107 -35.84 1.66 16.81
CA SER A 107 -34.59 1.37 17.54
C SER A 107 -34.11 -0.07 17.37
N PRO A 108 -34.92 -1.12 17.55
CA PRO A 108 -34.46 -2.49 17.33
C PRO A 108 -34.10 -2.77 15.86
N LEU A 109 -34.83 -2.24 14.88
CA LEU A 109 -34.49 -2.40 13.47
C LEU A 109 -33.16 -1.71 13.13
N ALA A 110 -32.96 -0.48 13.60
CA ALA A 110 -31.72 0.24 13.41
C ALA A 110 -30.54 -0.48 14.05
N LEU A 111 -30.73 -1.09 15.23
CA LEU A 111 -29.70 -1.88 15.89
C LEU A 111 -29.32 -3.11 15.06
N VAL A 112 -30.30 -3.84 14.55
CA VAL A 112 -30.05 -5.02 13.70
C VAL A 112 -29.28 -4.61 12.43
N VAL A 113 -29.70 -3.53 11.76
CA VAL A 113 -28.99 -2.99 10.60
C VAL A 113 -27.54 -2.67 10.93
N ALA A 114 -27.31 -1.92 12.01
CA ALA A 114 -25.95 -1.52 12.41
C ALA A 114 -25.07 -2.71 12.80
N LEU A 115 -25.64 -3.71 13.49
CA LEU A 115 -24.90 -4.91 13.89
C LEU A 115 -24.55 -5.79 12.68
N ILE A 116 -25.50 -6.05 11.76
CA ILE A 116 -25.21 -6.80 10.53
C ILE A 116 -24.14 -6.08 9.71
N TRP A 117 -24.27 -4.78 9.51
CA TRP A 117 -23.30 -3.98 8.76
C TRP A 117 -21.91 -3.99 9.42
N LEU A 118 -21.86 -3.88 10.76
CA LEU A 118 -20.62 -3.87 11.56
C LEU A 118 -19.83 -5.18 11.44
N VAL A 119 -20.53 -6.32 11.41
CA VAL A 119 -19.86 -7.63 11.42
C VAL A 119 -19.92 -8.32 10.05
N HIS A 120 -20.23 -7.62 8.99
CA HIS A 120 -20.29 -8.22 7.66
C HIS A 120 -18.88 -8.44 7.09
N PRO A 121 -18.56 -9.63 6.55
CA PRO A 121 -17.21 -9.94 6.05
C PRO A 121 -16.69 -9.00 4.95
N LEU A 122 -17.56 -8.40 4.14
CA LEU A 122 -17.18 -7.36 3.16
C LEU A 122 -16.52 -6.11 3.77
N GLN A 123 -16.61 -5.91 5.09
CA GLN A 123 -15.97 -4.79 5.77
C GLN A 123 -14.52 -5.08 6.14
N THR A 124 -14.09 -6.35 6.07
CA THR A 124 -12.78 -6.80 6.56
C THR A 124 -11.65 -6.02 5.93
N GLU A 125 -11.65 -5.86 4.61
CA GLU A 125 -10.60 -5.12 3.91
C GLU A 125 -10.48 -3.66 4.41
N SER A 126 -11.60 -2.97 4.59
CA SER A 126 -11.64 -1.57 5.06
C SER A 126 -11.24 -1.39 6.53
N VAL A 127 -11.18 -2.46 7.33
CA VAL A 127 -10.90 -2.41 8.77
C VAL A 127 -9.56 -3.05 9.10
N THR A 128 -9.27 -4.23 8.54
CA THR A 128 -8.09 -5.04 8.84
C THR A 128 -6.86 -4.59 8.04
N TYR A 129 -7.03 -4.21 6.77
CA TYR A 129 -5.94 -3.65 5.97
C TYR A 129 -5.75 -2.17 6.36
N VAL A 130 -4.60 -1.86 6.97
CA VAL A 130 -4.43 -0.61 7.73
C VAL A 130 -4.60 0.63 6.85
N VAL A 131 -4.00 0.65 5.67
CA VAL A 131 -4.06 1.81 4.76
C VAL A 131 -5.47 2.06 4.21
N GLN A 132 -6.33 1.04 4.18
CA GLN A 132 -7.75 1.18 3.81
C GLN A 132 -8.59 1.91 4.88
N ARG A 133 -7.94 2.42 5.93
CA ARG A 133 -8.51 3.48 6.77
C ARG A 133 -9.06 4.64 5.95
N VAL A 134 -8.48 4.92 4.79
CA VAL A 134 -8.99 5.95 3.86
C VAL A 134 -10.46 5.70 3.49
N GLU A 135 -10.88 4.43 3.35
CA GLU A 135 -12.28 4.06 3.06
C GLU A 135 -13.16 4.19 4.30
N SER A 136 -12.76 3.56 5.42
CA SER A 136 -13.56 3.56 6.64
C SER A 136 -13.71 4.96 7.24
N LEU A 137 -12.67 5.80 7.19
CA LEU A 137 -12.68 7.17 7.68
C LEU A 137 -13.57 8.08 6.79
N MET A 138 -13.45 7.95 5.47
CA MET A 138 -14.36 8.62 4.53
C MET A 138 -15.79 8.19 4.81
N GLY A 139 -16.05 6.90 4.99
CA GLY A 139 -17.36 6.36 5.33
C GLY A 139 -17.92 6.95 6.63
N LEU A 140 -17.12 7.10 7.66
CA LEU A 140 -17.51 7.77 8.90
C LEU A 140 -17.91 9.24 8.64
N PHE A 141 -17.10 9.99 7.90
CA PHE A 141 -17.41 11.39 7.58
C PHE A 141 -18.64 11.52 6.70
N TYR A 142 -18.85 10.59 5.78
CA TYR A 142 -20.06 10.53 4.96
C TYR A 142 -21.32 10.37 5.82
N LEU A 143 -21.29 9.39 6.72
CA LEU A 143 -22.40 9.13 7.64
C LEU A 143 -22.62 10.29 8.63
N LEU A 144 -21.55 10.88 9.17
CA LEU A 144 -21.63 12.06 10.04
C LEU A 144 -22.21 13.27 9.30
N THR A 145 -21.83 13.49 8.04
CA THR A 145 -22.40 14.56 7.18
C THR A 145 -23.91 14.40 7.09
N LEU A 146 -24.40 13.20 6.74
CA LEU A 146 -25.82 12.94 6.62
C LEU A 146 -26.53 12.99 7.97
N TYR A 147 -25.94 12.42 9.04
CA TYR A 147 -26.52 12.46 10.39
C TYR A 147 -26.70 13.92 10.88
N CYS A 148 -25.67 14.75 10.72
CA CYS A 148 -25.73 16.16 11.10
C CYS A 148 -26.79 16.91 10.26
N ALA A 149 -26.86 16.65 8.95
CA ALA A 149 -27.89 17.22 8.10
C ALA A 149 -29.31 16.84 8.58
N ILE A 150 -29.56 15.56 8.85
CA ILE A 150 -30.85 15.07 9.37
C ILE A 150 -31.21 15.77 10.70
N ARG A 151 -30.25 15.88 11.61
CA ARG A 151 -30.44 16.59 12.88
C ARG A 151 -30.72 18.09 12.67
N GLY A 152 -30.04 18.72 11.71
CA GLY A 152 -30.27 20.11 11.33
C GLY A 152 -31.65 20.34 10.77
N PHE A 153 -32.19 19.40 9.97
CA PHE A 153 -33.56 19.49 9.43
C PHE A 153 -34.64 19.40 10.50
N THR A 154 -34.38 18.72 11.62
CA THR A 154 -35.38 18.47 12.68
C THR A 154 -35.27 19.44 13.86
N SER A 155 -34.09 19.96 14.15
CA SER A 155 -33.84 20.79 15.37
C SER A 155 -33.65 22.26 15.09
N GLU A 156 -33.55 22.68 13.82
CA GLU A 156 -33.28 24.06 13.35
C GLU A 156 -32.03 24.73 13.95
N ARG A 157 -31.18 23.97 14.67
CA ARG A 157 -29.96 24.48 15.28
C ARG A 157 -28.83 24.56 14.24
N VAL A 158 -28.31 25.76 14.04
CA VAL A 158 -27.27 26.08 13.03
C VAL A 158 -26.02 25.20 13.14
N TRP A 159 -25.59 24.87 14.34
CA TRP A 159 -24.38 24.09 14.56
C TRP A 159 -24.45 22.67 13.97
N TRP A 160 -25.65 22.08 13.76
CA TRP A 160 -25.80 20.84 13.02
C TRP A 160 -25.47 21.01 11.53
N SER A 161 -25.90 22.12 10.93
CA SER A 161 -25.56 22.45 9.54
C SER A 161 -24.07 22.73 9.40
N VAL A 162 -23.46 23.42 10.34
CA VAL A 162 -22.00 23.62 10.40
C VAL A 162 -21.27 22.28 10.50
N GLY A 163 -21.72 21.39 11.38
CA GLY A 163 -21.18 20.04 11.51
C GLY A 163 -21.27 19.23 10.21
N ALA A 164 -22.42 19.30 9.50
CA ALA A 164 -22.57 18.64 8.21
C ALA A 164 -21.56 19.14 7.17
N VAL A 165 -21.33 20.45 7.07
CA VAL A 165 -20.34 21.04 6.16
C VAL A 165 -18.91 20.67 6.58
N ALA A 166 -18.61 20.73 7.89
CA ALA A 166 -17.27 20.40 8.40
C ALA A 166 -16.89 18.93 8.14
N PHE A 167 -17.80 17.99 8.44
CA PHE A 167 -17.54 16.58 8.16
C PHE A 167 -17.49 16.27 6.66
N CYS A 168 -18.29 16.99 5.85
CA CYS A 168 -18.18 16.90 4.39
C CYS A 168 -16.81 17.36 3.90
N ALA A 169 -16.32 18.50 4.39
CA ALA A 169 -14.99 19.01 4.06
C ALA A 169 -13.85 18.06 4.44
N LEU A 170 -13.89 17.49 5.66
CA LEU A 170 -12.93 16.47 6.10
C LEU A 170 -12.99 15.21 5.23
N GLY A 171 -14.20 14.79 4.84
CA GLY A 171 -14.39 13.67 3.94
C GLY A 171 -13.85 13.91 2.53
N MET A 172 -14.05 15.12 1.96
CA MET A 172 -13.47 15.53 0.66
C MET A 172 -11.94 15.47 0.67
N ALA A 173 -11.32 15.76 1.83
CA ALA A 173 -9.87 15.65 2.03
C ALA A 173 -9.40 14.24 2.44
N THR A 174 -10.31 13.25 2.43
CA THR A 174 -10.00 11.85 2.76
C THR A 174 -10.09 10.94 1.54
N LYS A 175 -11.18 11.00 0.75
CA LYS A 175 -11.35 10.18 -0.46
C LYS A 175 -12.39 10.80 -1.40
N GLU A 176 -12.18 10.62 -2.71
CA GLU A 176 -12.98 11.19 -3.81
C GLU A 176 -14.46 10.74 -3.82
N VAL A 177 -14.79 9.58 -3.26
CA VAL A 177 -16.18 9.08 -3.15
C VAL A 177 -17.08 10.08 -2.42
N MET A 178 -16.52 10.90 -1.56
CA MET A 178 -17.23 11.93 -0.81
C MET A 178 -17.94 12.97 -1.69
N VAL A 179 -17.54 13.09 -2.98
CA VAL A 179 -18.18 13.98 -3.96
C VAL A 179 -19.71 13.79 -4.04
N SER A 180 -20.20 12.59 -3.77
CA SER A 180 -21.63 12.23 -3.79
C SER A 180 -22.39 12.65 -2.52
N ALA A 181 -21.72 12.98 -1.42
CA ALA A 181 -22.37 13.27 -0.13
C ALA A 181 -23.32 14.49 -0.16
N PRO A 182 -22.96 15.64 -0.77
CA PRO A 182 -23.89 16.76 -0.90
C PRO A 182 -25.18 16.40 -1.65
N LEU A 183 -25.06 15.57 -2.71
CA LEU A 183 -26.21 15.08 -3.48
C LEU A 183 -27.07 14.12 -2.66
N MET A 184 -26.44 13.28 -1.86
CA MET A 184 -27.16 12.34 -0.98
C MET A 184 -27.94 13.08 0.11
N VAL A 185 -27.37 14.12 0.70
CA VAL A 185 -28.08 14.99 1.67
C VAL A 185 -29.28 15.68 1.01
N LEU A 186 -29.09 16.20 -0.20
CA LEU A 186 -30.16 16.83 -0.98
C LEU A 186 -31.31 15.85 -1.28
N LEU A 187 -30.95 14.62 -1.68
CA LEU A 187 -31.93 13.58 -1.99
C LEU A 187 -32.65 13.10 -0.73
N TYR A 188 -31.97 12.99 0.40
CA TYR A 188 -32.58 12.64 1.68
C TYR A 188 -33.63 13.67 2.10
N ASP A 189 -33.27 14.96 2.05
CA ASP A 189 -34.21 16.05 2.40
C ASP A 189 -35.47 15.98 1.52
N ARG A 190 -35.29 15.85 0.19
CA ARG A 190 -36.43 15.71 -0.75
C ARG A 190 -37.32 14.53 -0.42
N VAL A 191 -36.75 13.37 -0.10
CA VAL A 191 -37.49 12.11 0.04
C VAL A 191 -38.19 11.96 1.40
N PHE A 192 -37.51 12.40 2.48
CA PHE A 192 -37.96 12.11 3.85
C PHE A 192 -38.45 13.34 4.63
N VAL A 193 -38.10 14.58 4.16
CA VAL A 193 -38.40 15.79 4.92
C VAL A 193 -39.26 16.77 4.15
N SER A 194 -38.83 17.26 2.99
CA SER A 194 -39.44 18.37 2.28
C SER A 194 -40.44 17.97 1.18
N GLY A 195 -40.33 16.74 0.63
CA GLY A 195 -41.22 16.23 -0.42
C GLY A 195 -40.90 16.73 -1.84
N SER A 196 -40.30 17.92 -2.01
CA SER A 196 -39.92 18.47 -3.30
C SER A 196 -38.63 19.27 -3.27
N PHE A 197 -37.89 19.34 -4.39
CA PHE A 197 -36.67 20.16 -4.50
C PHE A 197 -36.94 21.66 -4.34
N ARG A 198 -38.09 22.14 -4.84
CA ARG A 198 -38.48 23.54 -4.68
C ARG A 198 -38.54 23.93 -3.20
N GLU A 199 -39.16 23.08 -2.38
CA GLU A 199 -39.27 23.32 -0.94
C GLU A 199 -37.94 23.21 -0.21
N VAL A 200 -37.08 22.28 -0.60
CA VAL A 200 -35.72 22.13 -0.09
C VAL A 200 -34.95 23.46 -0.24
N PHE A 201 -34.88 24.00 -1.47
CA PHE A 201 -34.13 25.23 -1.73
C PHE A 201 -34.79 26.47 -1.13
N ARG A 202 -36.12 26.55 -1.10
CA ARG A 202 -36.84 27.64 -0.48
C ARG A 202 -36.53 27.78 1.01
N ARG A 203 -36.45 26.63 1.73
CA ARG A 203 -36.27 26.64 3.19
C ARG A 203 -34.81 26.57 3.63
N ARG A 204 -33.94 25.86 2.88
CA ARG A 204 -32.60 25.44 3.37
C ARG A 204 -31.46 25.64 2.36
N TRP A 205 -31.51 26.63 1.51
CA TRP A 205 -30.46 26.88 0.51
C TRP A 205 -29.06 27.07 1.13
N LYS A 206 -28.95 27.72 2.31
CA LYS A 206 -27.68 28.05 2.96
C LYS A 206 -26.81 26.80 3.28
N PRO A 207 -27.29 25.74 3.95
CA PRO A 207 -26.53 24.50 4.13
C PRO A 207 -26.06 23.87 2.80
N TYR A 208 -26.87 23.95 1.75
CA TYR A 208 -26.50 23.36 0.45
C TYR A 208 -25.40 24.14 -0.25
N VAL A 209 -25.36 25.47 -0.12
CA VAL A 209 -24.22 26.27 -0.58
C VAL A 209 -22.93 25.86 0.18
N GLY A 210 -23.00 25.70 1.50
CA GLY A 210 -21.88 25.24 2.29
C GLY A 210 -21.40 23.84 1.89
N LEU A 211 -22.32 22.90 1.68
CA LEU A 211 -21.99 21.55 1.21
C LEU A 211 -21.39 21.57 -0.20
N ALA A 212 -21.95 22.34 -1.13
CA ALA A 212 -21.41 22.49 -2.48
C ALA A 212 -20.01 23.12 -2.48
N ALA A 213 -19.76 24.10 -1.58
CA ALA A 213 -18.45 24.71 -1.44
C ALA A 213 -17.35 23.69 -1.07
N THR A 214 -17.68 22.57 -0.43
CA THR A 214 -16.69 21.52 -0.12
C THR A 214 -16.13 20.84 -1.37
N TRP A 215 -16.82 20.90 -2.52
CA TRP A 215 -16.27 20.40 -3.80
C TRP A 215 -15.02 21.16 -4.24
N VAL A 216 -14.87 22.43 -3.84
CA VAL A 216 -13.66 23.21 -4.12
C VAL A 216 -12.43 22.56 -3.47
N ILE A 217 -12.58 21.98 -2.26
CA ILE A 217 -11.49 21.27 -1.58
C ILE A 217 -11.06 20.06 -2.41
N LEU A 218 -12.01 19.25 -2.84
CA LEU A 218 -11.71 18.08 -3.67
C LEU A 218 -11.09 18.48 -5.01
N ALA A 219 -11.66 19.51 -5.68
CA ALA A 219 -11.13 20.02 -6.93
C ALA A 219 -9.68 20.53 -6.78
N ALA A 220 -9.38 21.25 -5.69
CA ALA A 220 -8.04 21.71 -5.39
C ALA A 220 -7.07 20.54 -5.17
N LEU A 221 -7.45 19.53 -4.38
CA LEU A 221 -6.62 18.34 -4.13
C LEU A 221 -6.36 17.52 -5.40
N VAL A 222 -7.36 17.39 -6.28
CA VAL A 222 -7.19 16.71 -7.58
C VAL A 222 -6.30 17.54 -8.54
N ALA A 223 -6.41 18.87 -8.51
CA ALA A 223 -5.63 19.75 -9.39
C ALA A 223 -4.16 19.89 -8.94
N THR A 224 -3.90 19.92 -7.62
CA THR A 224 -2.57 20.16 -7.04
C THR A 224 -1.88 18.88 -6.53
N GLY A 225 -2.63 17.82 -6.32
CA GLY A 225 -2.09 16.55 -5.81
C GLY A 225 -1.22 15.83 -6.82
N PRO A 226 -0.28 15.01 -6.35
CA PRO A 226 0.51 14.15 -7.24
C PRO A 226 -0.43 13.20 -7.99
N ARG A 227 -0.33 13.21 -9.32
CA ARG A 227 -1.16 12.32 -10.17
C ARG A 227 -0.76 10.86 -9.92
N ILE A 228 -1.69 10.06 -9.44
CA ILE A 228 -1.51 8.62 -9.32
C ILE A 228 -1.58 8.04 -10.72
N ARG A 229 -0.49 7.43 -11.22
CA ARG A 229 -0.40 6.88 -12.58
C ARG A 229 -1.41 5.75 -12.88
N THR A 230 -2.10 5.24 -11.87
CA THR A 230 -3.03 4.11 -11.98
C THR A 230 -4.49 4.53 -11.98
N VAL A 231 -4.80 5.81 -11.72
CA VAL A 231 -6.15 6.35 -11.59
C VAL A 231 -6.28 7.63 -12.41
N GLY A 232 -7.28 7.74 -13.29
CA GLY A 232 -7.54 8.95 -14.06
C GLY A 232 -8.15 8.72 -15.43
N PHE A 233 -8.30 9.81 -16.18
CA PHE A 233 -8.90 9.83 -17.52
C PHE A 233 -7.87 9.78 -18.66
N GLU A 234 -6.58 9.77 -18.35
CA GLU A 234 -5.48 9.92 -19.33
C GLU A 234 -5.01 8.56 -19.92
N PHE A 235 -5.71 7.47 -19.66
CA PHE A 235 -5.35 6.16 -20.21
C PHE A 235 -5.73 6.05 -21.69
N LYS A 236 -4.72 5.95 -22.56
CA LYS A 236 -4.94 5.75 -24.00
C LYS A 236 -5.64 4.43 -24.33
N ASP A 237 -5.50 3.44 -23.44
CA ASP A 237 -5.95 2.07 -23.64
C ASP A 237 -7.28 1.76 -22.92
N MET A 238 -7.91 2.75 -22.26
CA MET A 238 -9.12 2.54 -21.46
C MET A 238 -10.05 3.75 -21.55
N ALA A 239 -11.06 3.67 -22.40
CA ALA A 239 -12.11 4.66 -22.43
C ALA A 239 -13.00 4.55 -21.15
N VAL A 240 -13.53 5.67 -20.67
CA VAL A 240 -14.44 5.72 -19.52
C VAL A 240 -15.65 4.82 -19.73
N LEU A 241 -16.17 4.74 -20.95
CA LEU A 241 -17.29 3.89 -21.30
C LEU A 241 -16.94 2.41 -21.17
N ASP A 242 -15.77 1.98 -21.63
CA ASP A 242 -15.34 0.58 -21.53
C ASP A 242 -15.18 0.17 -20.07
N TYR A 243 -14.61 1.06 -19.25
CA TYR A 243 -14.53 0.86 -17.80
C TYR A 243 -15.92 0.73 -17.17
N ALA A 244 -16.85 1.63 -17.50
CA ALA A 244 -18.21 1.59 -16.98
C ALA A 244 -18.95 0.31 -17.39
N LEU A 245 -18.78 -0.16 -18.62
CA LEU A 245 -19.36 -1.44 -19.09
C LEU A 245 -18.76 -2.64 -18.35
N ALA A 246 -17.45 -2.65 -18.10
CA ALA A 246 -16.80 -3.69 -17.32
C ALA A 246 -17.30 -3.75 -15.86
N GLN A 247 -17.82 -2.63 -15.30
CA GLN A 247 -18.37 -2.61 -13.95
C GLN A 247 -19.72 -3.34 -13.82
N GLY A 248 -20.47 -3.59 -14.90
CA GLY A 248 -21.74 -4.28 -14.84
C GLY A 248 -21.68 -5.63 -14.09
N PRO A 249 -20.90 -6.62 -14.55
CA PRO A 249 -20.73 -7.89 -13.85
C PRO A 249 -20.06 -7.73 -12.47
N ILE A 250 -19.18 -6.73 -12.27
CA ILE A 250 -18.50 -6.47 -10.99
C ILE A 250 -19.50 -6.05 -9.92
N VAL A 251 -20.41 -5.13 -10.24
CA VAL A 251 -21.41 -4.65 -9.29
C VAL A 251 -22.44 -5.75 -8.97
N LEU A 252 -22.77 -6.62 -9.93
CA LEU A 252 -23.57 -7.83 -9.66
C LEU A 252 -22.83 -8.78 -8.71
N HIS A 253 -21.53 -8.95 -8.89
CA HIS A 253 -20.71 -9.74 -7.97
C HIS A 253 -20.72 -9.14 -6.56
N TYR A 254 -20.62 -7.82 -6.42
CA TYR A 254 -20.74 -7.15 -5.12
C TYR A 254 -22.12 -7.37 -4.48
N LEU A 255 -23.21 -7.32 -5.25
CA LEU A 255 -24.54 -7.65 -4.75
C LEU A 255 -24.63 -9.09 -4.28
N ARG A 256 -24.06 -10.05 -5.03
CA ARG A 256 -23.97 -11.44 -4.60
C ARG A 256 -23.24 -11.57 -3.28
N LEU A 257 -22.06 -10.92 -3.13
CA LEU A 257 -21.26 -10.96 -1.92
C LEU A 257 -21.96 -10.29 -0.72
N ALA A 258 -22.86 -9.32 -0.94
CA ALA A 258 -23.67 -8.72 0.11
C ALA A 258 -24.68 -9.71 0.73
N PHE A 259 -25.11 -10.75 -0.01
CA PHE A 259 -26.00 -11.82 0.47
C PHE A 259 -25.24 -13.08 0.86
N TRP A 260 -24.18 -13.40 0.13
CA TRP A 260 -23.36 -14.58 0.32
C TRP A 260 -21.88 -14.20 0.23
N PRO A 261 -21.25 -13.81 1.34
CA PRO A 261 -19.88 -13.26 1.36
C PRO A 261 -18.80 -14.33 1.21
N GLN A 262 -18.90 -15.16 0.17
CA GLN A 262 -17.93 -16.21 -0.19
C GLN A 262 -17.92 -16.47 -1.70
N PRO A 263 -16.72 -16.72 -2.29
CA PRO A 263 -15.41 -16.44 -1.71
C PRO A 263 -15.12 -14.93 -1.69
N LEU A 264 -14.49 -14.44 -0.62
CA LEU A 264 -13.86 -13.14 -0.58
C LEU A 264 -12.39 -13.29 -0.97
N VAL A 265 -11.89 -12.37 -1.80
CA VAL A 265 -10.55 -12.45 -2.39
C VAL A 265 -9.86 -11.11 -2.24
N PHE A 266 -8.58 -11.10 -1.88
CA PHE A 266 -7.82 -9.86 -1.73
C PHE A 266 -7.62 -9.14 -3.08
N ASP A 267 -7.27 -9.87 -4.13
CA ASP A 267 -7.16 -9.37 -5.50
C ASP A 267 -7.87 -10.33 -6.47
N TYR A 268 -8.93 -9.86 -7.09
CA TYR A 268 -9.72 -10.65 -8.04
C TYR A 268 -9.00 -10.93 -9.36
N GLY A 269 -7.92 -10.21 -9.67
CA GLY A 269 -7.17 -10.39 -10.91
C GLY A 269 -7.95 -10.03 -12.18
N TRP A 270 -9.13 -9.43 -12.06
CA TRP A 270 -9.96 -9.11 -13.20
C TRP A 270 -9.26 -8.10 -14.10
N VAL A 271 -9.26 -8.41 -15.39
CA VAL A 271 -8.69 -7.57 -16.44
C VAL A 271 -9.81 -6.98 -17.29
N MET A 272 -9.52 -5.89 -18.00
CA MET A 272 -10.47 -5.31 -18.94
C MET A 272 -10.87 -6.34 -19.99
N PRO A 273 -12.19 -6.56 -20.20
CA PRO A 273 -12.67 -7.50 -21.21
C PRO A 273 -12.22 -7.06 -22.62
N GLN A 274 -11.68 -7.99 -23.39
CA GLN A 274 -11.28 -7.71 -24.78
C GLN A 274 -12.49 -7.63 -25.73
N ALA A 275 -13.67 -8.13 -25.30
CA ALA A 275 -14.89 -8.08 -26.10
C ALA A 275 -16.09 -7.75 -25.20
N THR A 276 -16.98 -6.88 -25.69
CA THR A 276 -18.20 -6.47 -24.99
C THR A 276 -19.23 -7.60 -24.84
N VAL A 277 -19.19 -8.62 -25.69
CA VAL A 277 -20.13 -9.74 -25.69
C VAL A 277 -20.10 -10.52 -24.37
N GLY A 278 -18.92 -10.75 -23.78
CA GLY A 278 -18.79 -11.47 -22.51
C GLY A 278 -19.38 -10.75 -21.29
N VAL A 279 -19.45 -9.42 -21.32
CA VAL A 279 -19.98 -8.61 -20.22
C VAL A 279 -21.45 -8.22 -20.41
N ALA A 280 -22.00 -8.40 -21.60
CA ALA A 280 -23.35 -7.94 -21.96
C ALA A 280 -24.45 -8.43 -21.00
N PRO A 281 -24.51 -9.69 -20.57
CA PRO A 281 -25.54 -10.13 -19.62
C PRO A 281 -25.43 -9.38 -18.27
N GLY A 282 -24.22 -9.18 -17.76
CA GLY A 282 -23.98 -8.42 -16.54
C GLY A 282 -24.37 -6.95 -16.67
N VAL A 283 -24.04 -6.33 -17.80
CA VAL A 283 -24.43 -4.94 -18.11
C VAL A 283 -25.94 -4.81 -18.20
N LEU A 284 -26.64 -5.69 -18.92
CA LEU A 284 -28.11 -5.67 -19.04
C LEU A 284 -28.80 -5.84 -17.68
N ALA A 285 -28.36 -6.81 -16.89
CA ALA A 285 -28.90 -7.03 -15.57
C ALA A 285 -28.68 -5.81 -14.66
N MET A 286 -27.49 -5.22 -14.66
CA MET A 286 -27.19 -4.05 -13.85
C MET A 286 -27.93 -2.81 -14.33
N THR A 287 -28.07 -2.61 -15.65
CA THR A 287 -28.92 -1.56 -16.22
C THR A 287 -30.36 -1.70 -15.79
N GLY A 288 -30.86 -2.93 -15.74
CA GLY A 288 -32.20 -3.25 -15.22
C GLY A 288 -32.36 -2.86 -13.74
N VAL A 289 -31.40 -3.20 -12.88
CA VAL A 289 -31.42 -2.84 -11.45
C VAL A 289 -31.33 -1.32 -11.28
N PHE A 290 -30.49 -0.66 -12.06
CA PHE A 290 -30.36 0.81 -12.06
C PHE A 290 -31.68 1.47 -12.50
N ALA A 291 -32.26 1.04 -13.62
CA ALA A 291 -33.55 1.54 -14.12
C ALA A 291 -34.66 1.33 -13.09
N ALA A 292 -34.73 0.13 -12.49
CA ALA A 292 -35.70 -0.15 -11.41
C ALA A 292 -35.49 0.79 -10.19
N SER A 293 -34.25 1.11 -9.85
CA SER A 293 -33.91 2.07 -8.77
C SER A 293 -34.37 3.49 -9.10
N VAL A 294 -34.17 3.93 -10.35
CA VAL A 294 -34.62 5.25 -10.83
C VAL A 294 -36.16 5.30 -10.86
N LEU A 295 -36.82 4.29 -11.40
CA LEU A 295 -38.29 4.20 -11.40
C LEU A 295 -38.84 4.18 -9.96
N ALA A 296 -38.20 3.42 -9.08
CA ALA A 296 -38.58 3.40 -7.66
C ALA A 296 -38.39 4.80 -7.03
N LEU A 297 -37.36 5.58 -7.41
CA LEU A 297 -37.14 6.92 -6.89
C LEU A 297 -38.27 7.89 -7.31
N VAL A 298 -38.91 7.65 -8.46
CA VAL A 298 -40.06 8.42 -8.95
C VAL A 298 -41.35 7.97 -8.28
N PHE A 299 -41.66 6.67 -8.34
CA PHE A 299 -42.98 6.13 -7.92
C PHE A 299 -43.02 5.68 -6.45
N ARG A 300 -41.89 5.32 -5.86
CA ARG A 300 -41.74 4.82 -4.48
C ARG A 300 -40.48 5.44 -3.85
N PRO A 301 -40.40 6.79 -3.70
CA PRO A 301 -39.14 7.52 -3.45
C PRO A 301 -38.35 7.02 -2.23
N ARG A 302 -39.04 6.53 -1.18
CA ARG A 302 -38.38 5.95 0.01
C ARG A 302 -37.64 4.66 -0.29
N LEU A 303 -38.17 3.82 -1.18
CA LEU A 303 -37.49 2.60 -1.63
C LEU A 303 -36.38 2.94 -2.62
N GLY A 304 -36.68 3.84 -3.59
CA GLY A 304 -35.72 4.30 -4.57
C GLY A 304 -34.49 5.01 -3.96
N PHE A 305 -34.62 5.59 -2.76
CA PHE A 305 -33.53 6.15 -2.02
C PHE A 305 -32.43 5.13 -1.71
N LEU A 306 -32.77 3.89 -1.42
CA LEU A 306 -31.79 2.82 -1.18
C LEU A 306 -31.01 2.49 -2.46
N GLY A 307 -31.67 2.46 -3.63
CA GLY A 307 -30.98 2.31 -4.91
C GLY A 307 -30.09 3.51 -5.23
N ALA A 308 -30.56 4.72 -4.99
CA ALA A 308 -29.77 5.93 -5.15
C ALA A 308 -28.54 5.95 -4.22
N TRP A 309 -28.69 5.54 -2.96
CA TRP A 309 -27.58 5.34 -2.03
C TRP A 309 -26.53 4.39 -2.60
N PHE A 310 -26.96 3.22 -3.07
CA PHE A 310 -26.07 2.21 -3.62
C PHE A 310 -25.29 2.74 -4.84
N PHE A 311 -25.98 3.28 -5.84
CA PHE A 311 -25.35 3.69 -7.08
C PHE A 311 -24.57 5.00 -6.98
N LEU A 312 -25.05 6.02 -6.24
CA LEU A 312 -24.33 7.29 -6.11
C LEU A 312 -23.01 7.16 -5.35
N ILE A 313 -22.94 6.26 -4.38
CA ILE A 313 -21.70 6.03 -3.63
C ILE A 313 -20.71 5.20 -4.43
N LEU A 314 -21.19 4.22 -5.22
CA LEU A 314 -20.30 3.42 -6.09
C LEU A 314 -19.82 4.19 -7.33
N ALA A 315 -20.62 5.13 -7.85
CA ALA A 315 -20.35 5.79 -9.12
C ALA A 315 -18.93 6.39 -9.25
N PRO A 316 -18.39 7.13 -8.27
CA PRO A 316 -17.07 7.73 -8.41
C PRO A 316 -15.96 6.71 -8.68
N SER A 317 -15.96 5.59 -7.96
CA SER A 317 -14.88 4.58 -8.04
C SER A 317 -15.18 3.40 -8.97
N SER A 318 -16.47 3.19 -9.31
CA SER A 318 -16.91 2.02 -10.09
C SER A 318 -17.58 2.37 -11.42
N SER A 319 -17.54 3.63 -11.87
CA SER A 319 -18.14 3.99 -13.15
C SER A 319 -17.51 5.23 -13.79
N VAL A 320 -17.13 6.23 -12.99
CA VAL A 320 -16.70 7.54 -13.52
C VAL A 320 -15.18 7.65 -13.58
N LEU A 321 -14.48 7.22 -12.54
CA LEU A 321 -13.02 7.33 -12.45
C LEU A 321 -12.37 5.98 -12.75
N PRO A 322 -11.71 5.79 -13.92
CA PRO A 322 -11.04 4.54 -14.24
C PRO A 322 -9.89 4.23 -13.27
N ILE A 323 -9.87 3.01 -12.76
CA ILE A 323 -8.79 2.48 -11.90
C ILE A 323 -8.22 1.26 -12.61
N ARG A 324 -7.01 1.43 -13.20
CA ARG A 324 -6.42 0.42 -14.08
C ARG A 324 -5.95 -0.84 -13.35
N THR A 325 -5.45 -0.67 -12.13
CA THR A 325 -4.83 -1.76 -11.37
C THR A 325 -5.81 -2.64 -10.65
N GLU A 326 -7.02 -2.15 -10.37
CA GLU A 326 -7.98 -2.84 -9.54
C GLU A 326 -9.40 -2.59 -10.02
N LEU A 327 -9.88 -3.45 -10.94
CA LEU A 327 -11.25 -3.34 -11.45
C LEU A 327 -12.31 -3.65 -10.39
N ALA A 328 -12.06 -4.65 -9.55
CA ALA A 328 -12.93 -5.09 -8.47
C ALA A 328 -12.18 -5.06 -7.12
N ALA A 329 -12.80 -4.45 -6.08
CA ALA A 329 -12.29 -4.37 -4.73
C ALA A 329 -13.41 -4.39 -3.70
N GLU A 330 -13.28 -5.20 -2.66
CA GLU A 330 -14.33 -5.41 -1.64
C GLU A 330 -14.60 -4.15 -0.82
N HIS A 331 -13.57 -3.35 -0.54
CA HIS A 331 -13.69 -2.11 0.24
C HIS A 331 -14.64 -1.07 -0.38
N ARG A 332 -14.89 -1.12 -1.70
CA ARG A 332 -15.86 -0.22 -2.37
C ARG A 332 -17.29 -0.44 -1.87
N MET A 333 -17.58 -1.62 -1.30
CA MET A 333 -18.88 -1.93 -0.72
C MET A 333 -19.08 -1.39 0.70
N TYR A 334 -18.10 -0.69 1.27
CA TYR A 334 -18.16 -0.22 2.67
C TYR A 334 -19.47 0.51 2.99
N LEU A 335 -19.81 1.57 2.29
CA LEU A 335 -21.07 2.30 2.47
C LEU A 335 -22.25 1.73 1.67
N PRO A 336 -22.10 1.29 0.41
CA PRO A 336 -23.20 0.75 -0.38
C PRO A 336 -23.91 -0.44 0.28
N LEU A 337 -23.18 -1.28 1.00
CA LEU A 337 -23.72 -2.42 1.76
C LEU A 337 -24.83 -2.01 2.72
N ALA A 338 -24.79 -0.81 3.31
CA ALA A 338 -25.81 -0.33 4.23
C ALA A 338 -27.23 -0.30 3.59
N ALA A 339 -27.33 0.08 2.31
CA ALA A 339 -28.62 0.07 1.60
C ALA A 339 -29.18 -1.34 1.44
N VAL A 340 -28.32 -2.32 1.11
CA VAL A 340 -28.70 -3.72 0.97
C VAL A 340 -29.17 -4.28 2.31
N VAL A 341 -28.43 -4.04 3.39
CA VAL A 341 -28.78 -4.49 4.75
C VAL A 341 -30.10 -3.87 5.21
N VAL A 342 -30.32 -2.56 4.99
CA VAL A 342 -31.61 -1.90 5.30
C VAL A 342 -32.74 -2.53 4.52
N LEU A 343 -32.58 -2.77 3.21
CA LEU A 343 -33.58 -3.39 2.36
C LEU A 343 -33.98 -4.78 2.89
N VAL A 344 -33.00 -5.61 3.22
CA VAL A 344 -33.21 -6.96 3.75
C VAL A 344 -33.90 -6.92 5.10
N VAL A 345 -33.43 -6.14 6.06
CA VAL A 345 -34.01 -6.07 7.42
C VAL A 345 -35.44 -5.55 7.40
N VAL A 346 -35.70 -4.49 6.60
CA VAL A 346 -37.07 -3.96 6.46
C VAL A 346 -37.99 -4.96 5.70
N GLY A 347 -37.46 -5.66 4.70
CA GLY A 347 -38.15 -6.71 3.96
C GLY A 347 -38.53 -7.88 4.86
N CYS A 348 -37.58 -8.42 5.62
CA CYS A 348 -37.80 -9.50 6.60
C CYS A 348 -38.85 -9.12 7.65
N ARG A 349 -38.86 -7.87 8.13
CA ARG A 349 -39.90 -7.39 9.03
C ARG A 349 -41.29 -7.43 8.38
N ARG A 350 -41.41 -7.02 7.11
CA ARG A 350 -42.69 -7.07 6.41
C ARG A 350 -43.22 -8.50 6.27
N VAL A 351 -42.34 -9.42 5.89
CA VAL A 351 -42.66 -10.86 5.83
C VAL A 351 -43.04 -11.38 7.23
N GLY A 352 -42.30 -11.00 8.26
CA GLY A 352 -42.56 -11.37 9.64
C GLY A 352 -43.93 -10.88 10.17
N LEU A 353 -44.56 -9.89 9.54
CA LEU A 353 -45.93 -9.46 9.90
C LEU A 353 -47.00 -10.52 9.57
N SER A 354 -46.71 -11.52 8.74
CA SER A 354 -47.58 -12.67 8.49
C SER A 354 -47.60 -13.68 9.65
N LEU A 355 -46.57 -13.64 10.53
CA LEU A 355 -46.50 -14.51 11.70
C LEU A 355 -47.53 -14.12 12.77
N PRO A 356 -47.96 -15.05 13.67
CA PRO A 356 -48.70 -14.73 14.86
C PRO A 356 -48.01 -13.66 15.72
N ARG A 357 -48.78 -12.76 16.35
CA ARG A 357 -48.25 -11.62 17.11
C ARG A 357 -47.24 -12.04 18.18
N SER A 358 -47.48 -13.17 18.86
CA SER A 358 -46.58 -13.72 19.90
C SER A 358 -45.20 -14.12 19.35
N TRP A 359 -45.10 -14.56 18.10
CA TRP A 359 -43.88 -15.05 17.46
C TRP A 359 -43.07 -13.96 16.76
N ARG A 360 -43.67 -12.81 16.41
CA ARG A 360 -43.02 -11.76 15.62
C ARG A 360 -41.74 -11.24 16.21
N ARG A 361 -41.76 -10.93 17.52
CA ARG A 361 -40.57 -10.40 18.21
C ARG A 361 -39.50 -11.47 18.46
N PRO A 362 -39.82 -12.63 19.08
CA PRO A 362 -38.83 -13.66 19.34
C PRO A 362 -38.22 -14.24 18.07
N ALA A 363 -38.99 -14.49 17.03
CA ALA A 363 -38.47 -14.99 15.75
C ALA A 363 -37.54 -13.98 15.07
N GLY A 364 -37.95 -12.70 15.03
CA GLY A 364 -37.09 -11.65 14.45
C GLY A 364 -35.81 -11.44 15.23
N ALA A 365 -35.85 -11.48 16.56
CA ALA A 365 -34.67 -11.37 17.41
C ALA A 365 -33.76 -12.61 17.26
N GLY A 366 -34.34 -13.82 17.27
CA GLY A 366 -33.56 -15.04 17.08
C GLY A 366 -32.84 -15.06 15.71
N LEU A 367 -33.57 -14.71 14.64
CA LEU A 367 -32.96 -14.60 13.30
C LEU A 367 -31.81 -13.58 13.27
N ALA A 368 -32.00 -12.40 13.86
CA ALA A 368 -30.97 -11.38 13.91
C ALA A 368 -29.74 -11.86 14.65
N VAL A 369 -29.91 -12.53 15.80
CA VAL A 369 -28.78 -13.11 16.57
C VAL A 369 -28.03 -14.13 15.76
N VAL A 370 -28.72 -15.05 15.09
CA VAL A 370 -28.08 -16.08 14.25
C VAL A 370 -27.31 -15.44 13.10
N VAL A 371 -27.93 -14.51 12.37
CA VAL A 371 -27.25 -13.82 11.23
C VAL A 371 -26.01 -13.04 11.70
N VAL A 372 -26.14 -12.27 12.79
CA VAL A 372 -25.00 -11.51 13.35
C VAL A 372 -23.88 -12.43 13.83
N ALA A 373 -24.21 -13.59 14.43
CA ALA A 373 -23.22 -14.56 14.88
C ALA A 373 -22.49 -15.22 13.71
N LEU A 374 -23.23 -15.65 12.68
CA LEU A 374 -22.66 -16.28 11.48
C LEU A 374 -21.76 -15.31 10.70
N LEU A 375 -22.24 -14.08 10.48
CA LEU A 375 -21.43 -13.06 9.80
C LEU A 375 -20.20 -12.66 10.63
N GLY A 376 -20.35 -12.53 11.96
CA GLY A 376 -19.23 -12.23 12.84
C GLY A 376 -18.17 -13.34 12.87
N TYR A 377 -18.61 -14.61 12.82
CA TYR A 377 -17.71 -15.74 12.67
C TYR A 377 -16.98 -15.69 11.31
N ALA A 378 -17.71 -15.49 10.21
CA ALA A 378 -17.13 -15.39 8.87
C ALA A 378 -16.13 -14.20 8.75
N THR A 379 -16.42 -13.07 9.42
CA THR A 379 -15.49 -11.93 9.50
C THR A 379 -14.20 -12.31 10.25
N ARG A 380 -14.34 -13.03 11.36
CA ARG A 380 -13.17 -13.48 12.13
C ARG A 380 -12.29 -14.45 11.33
N GLU A 381 -12.91 -15.38 10.58
CA GLU A 381 -12.19 -16.27 9.67
C GLU A 381 -11.47 -15.47 8.57
N ARG A 382 -12.18 -14.54 7.92
CA ARG A 382 -11.62 -13.68 6.87
C ARG A 382 -10.43 -12.82 7.35
N ASN A 383 -10.47 -12.33 8.59
CA ASN A 383 -9.32 -11.62 9.18
C ASN A 383 -8.06 -12.49 9.26
N GLY A 384 -8.22 -13.82 9.39
CA GLY A 384 -7.12 -14.76 9.39
C GLY A 384 -6.33 -14.79 8.09
N ASP A 385 -6.97 -14.43 6.97
CA ASP A 385 -6.31 -14.39 5.66
C ASP A 385 -5.28 -13.23 5.57
N TYR A 386 -5.41 -12.21 6.43
CA TYR A 386 -4.50 -11.04 6.50
C TYR A 386 -3.32 -11.22 7.47
N ARG A 387 -3.18 -12.37 8.16
CA ARG A 387 -2.14 -12.56 9.21
C ARG A 387 -0.69 -12.49 8.70
N SER A 388 -0.46 -12.70 7.41
CA SER A 388 0.81 -12.45 6.73
C SER A 388 0.60 -12.32 5.22
N PRO A 389 1.52 -11.63 4.49
CA PRO A 389 1.45 -11.53 3.03
C PRO A 389 1.46 -12.92 2.37
N LEU A 390 2.27 -13.86 2.87
CA LEU A 390 2.33 -15.23 2.36
C LEU A 390 0.97 -15.95 2.45
N VAL A 391 0.28 -15.86 3.59
CA VAL A 391 -1.05 -16.48 3.78
C VAL A 391 -2.08 -15.82 2.86
N MET A 392 -2.07 -14.50 2.78
CA MET A 392 -3.00 -13.71 1.97
C MET A 392 -2.87 -14.04 0.47
N TRP A 393 -1.65 -14.13 -0.05
CA TRP A 393 -1.44 -14.49 -1.45
C TRP A 393 -1.69 -15.98 -1.72
N THR A 394 -1.41 -16.87 -0.75
CA THR A 394 -1.75 -18.30 -0.86
C THR A 394 -3.27 -18.49 -0.96
N ASP A 395 -4.04 -17.80 -0.10
CA ASP A 395 -5.51 -17.80 -0.14
C ASP A 395 -6.03 -17.23 -1.47
N THR A 396 -5.43 -16.12 -1.94
CA THR A 396 -5.81 -15.46 -3.20
C THR A 396 -5.59 -16.39 -4.39
N VAL A 397 -4.43 -17.05 -4.49
CA VAL A 397 -4.11 -18.00 -5.56
C VAL A 397 -5.02 -19.22 -5.51
N ALA A 398 -5.32 -19.73 -4.31
CA ALA A 398 -6.25 -20.87 -4.16
C ALA A 398 -7.68 -20.54 -4.67
N LYS A 399 -8.15 -19.32 -4.46
CA LYS A 399 -9.47 -18.85 -4.90
C LYS A 399 -9.49 -18.33 -6.35
N GLN A 400 -8.37 -17.80 -6.83
CA GLN A 400 -8.19 -17.19 -8.16
C GLN A 400 -6.87 -17.68 -8.80
N PRO A 401 -6.79 -18.95 -9.23
CA PRO A 401 -5.56 -19.53 -9.77
C PRO A 401 -5.08 -18.85 -11.06
N ASP A 402 -5.99 -18.28 -11.83
CA ASP A 402 -5.71 -17.57 -13.09
C ASP A 402 -5.32 -16.09 -12.89
N ASN A 403 -5.11 -15.65 -11.65
CA ASN A 403 -4.64 -14.31 -11.36
C ASN A 403 -3.12 -14.22 -11.43
N PHE A 404 -2.59 -13.71 -12.55
CA PHE A 404 -1.15 -13.59 -12.76
C PHE A 404 -0.45 -12.72 -11.71
N ARG A 405 -1.13 -11.68 -11.19
CA ARG A 405 -0.56 -10.81 -10.13
C ARG A 405 -0.42 -11.56 -8.82
N ALA A 406 -1.45 -12.32 -8.45
CA ALA A 406 -1.42 -13.14 -7.24
C ALA A 406 -0.34 -14.22 -7.34
N GLN A 407 -0.18 -14.87 -8.51
CA GLN A 407 0.88 -15.83 -8.77
C GLN A 407 2.26 -15.18 -8.61
N ASN A 408 2.49 -14.00 -9.22
CA ASN A 408 3.75 -13.27 -9.09
C ASN A 408 4.05 -12.85 -7.65
N ASN A 409 3.05 -12.35 -6.93
CA ASN A 409 3.22 -11.87 -5.57
C ASN A 409 3.43 -13.02 -4.57
N LEU A 410 2.71 -14.14 -4.75
CA LEU A 410 2.98 -15.35 -3.97
C LEU A 410 4.40 -15.86 -4.21
N GLY A 411 4.86 -15.85 -5.46
CA GLY A 411 6.25 -16.18 -5.80
C GLY A 411 7.24 -15.26 -5.06
N SER A 412 6.95 -13.96 -4.94
CA SER A 412 7.81 -13.02 -4.20
C SER A 412 7.87 -13.35 -2.71
N GLU A 413 6.75 -13.63 -2.08
CA GLU A 413 6.71 -14.02 -0.65
C GLU A 413 7.45 -15.36 -0.40
N LEU A 414 7.29 -16.31 -1.31
CA LEU A 414 8.01 -17.60 -1.24
C LEU A 414 9.51 -17.42 -1.42
N LYS A 415 9.95 -16.57 -2.35
CA LYS A 415 11.36 -16.22 -2.55
C LYS A 415 11.94 -15.59 -1.27
N ASP A 416 11.24 -14.66 -0.66
CA ASP A 416 11.68 -13.98 0.57
C ASP A 416 11.70 -14.95 1.78
N ALA A 417 10.86 -15.99 1.74
CA ALA A 417 10.90 -17.12 2.69
C ALA A 417 11.98 -18.17 2.36
N GLY A 418 12.79 -17.99 1.32
CA GLY A 418 13.83 -18.93 0.88
C GLY A 418 13.31 -20.15 0.11
N ARG A 419 12.01 -20.25 -0.19
CA ARG A 419 11.35 -21.35 -0.92
C ARG A 419 11.45 -21.13 -2.43
N LEU A 420 12.70 -21.14 -2.94
CA LEU A 420 13.01 -20.67 -4.31
C LEU A 420 12.35 -21.51 -5.41
N ASP A 421 12.27 -22.83 -5.28
CA ASP A 421 11.67 -23.72 -6.29
C ASP A 421 10.17 -23.47 -6.45
N GLU A 422 9.48 -23.26 -5.34
CA GLU A 422 8.07 -22.93 -5.35
C GLU A 422 7.84 -21.53 -5.92
N ALA A 423 8.69 -20.55 -5.55
CA ALA A 423 8.66 -19.22 -6.11
C ALA A 423 8.77 -19.22 -7.64
N ILE A 424 9.75 -19.95 -8.18
CA ILE A 424 9.97 -20.09 -9.63
C ILE A 424 8.76 -20.73 -10.31
N THR A 425 8.13 -21.72 -9.68
CA THR A 425 6.90 -22.34 -10.20
C THR A 425 5.78 -21.32 -10.33
N HIS A 426 5.56 -20.49 -9.33
CA HIS A 426 4.54 -19.43 -9.36
C HIS A 426 4.87 -18.31 -10.36
N TYR A 427 6.14 -17.94 -10.54
CA TYR A 427 6.53 -16.99 -11.58
C TYR A 427 6.31 -17.53 -12.99
N ARG A 428 6.63 -18.82 -13.24
CA ARG A 428 6.34 -19.49 -14.52
C ARG A 428 4.84 -19.47 -14.82
N GLU A 429 4.01 -19.72 -13.80
CA GLU A 429 2.56 -19.65 -13.96
C GLU A 429 2.08 -18.21 -14.23
N ALA A 430 2.62 -17.20 -13.53
CA ALA A 430 2.33 -15.80 -13.83
C ALA A 430 2.67 -15.41 -15.28
N ILE A 431 3.82 -15.88 -15.79
CA ILE A 431 4.25 -15.67 -17.17
C ILE A 431 3.35 -16.41 -18.15
N ARG A 432 2.94 -17.65 -17.85
CA ARG A 432 2.01 -18.41 -18.66
C ARG A 432 0.67 -17.69 -18.82
N LEU A 433 0.15 -17.14 -17.74
CA LEU A 433 -1.11 -16.39 -17.71
C LEU A 433 -1.00 -15.03 -18.40
N LYS A 434 0.15 -14.38 -18.28
CA LYS A 434 0.42 -13.07 -18.88
C LYS A 434 1.86 -12.99 -19.42
N PRO A 435 2.09 -13.34 -20.70
CA PRO A 435 3.44 -13.38 -21.28
C PRO A 435 4.18 -12.04 -21.34
N ASP A 436 3.48 -10.92 -21.21
CA ASP A 436 4.04 -9.57 -21.15
C ASP A 436 4.18 -9.04 -19.69
N CYS A 437 4.19 -9.94 -18.71
CA CYS A 437 4.37 -9.57 -17.30
C CYS A 437 5.85 -9.37 -16.97
N GLN A 438 6.39 -8.18 -17.25
CA GLN A 438 7.78 -7.81 -16.97
C GLN A 438 8.22 -8.11 -15.52
N PRO A 439 7.42 -7.75 -14.47
CA PRO A 439 7.81 -8.04 -13.09
C PRO A 439 8.02 -9.54 -12.80
N ALA A 440 7.24 -10.43 -13.42
CA ALA A 440 7.38 -11.87 -13.19
C ALA A 440 8.71 -12.42 -13.77
N TYR A 441 9.14 -11.91 -14.92
CA TYR A 441 10.47 -12.25 -15.45
C TYR A 441 11.60 -11.73 -14.56
N CYS A 442 11.53 -10.50 -14.07
CA CYS A 442 12.53 -9.95 -13.16
C CYS A 442 12.62 -10.74 -11.84
N ASN A 443 11.48 -11.06 -11.25
CA ASN A 443 11.40 -11.81 -10.01
C ASN A 443 11.90 -13.26 -10.19
N MET A 444 11.57 -13.89 -11.32
CA MET A 444 12.08 -15.21 -11.68
C MET A 444 13.60 -15.19 -11.86
N GLY A 445 14.14 -14.22 -12.60
CA GLY A 445 15.58 -14.03 -12.76
C GLY A 445 16.29 -13.83 -11.41
N THR A 446 15.69 -13.06 -10.49
CA THR A 446 16.22 -12.86 -9.14
C THR A 446 16.22 -14.16 -8.34
N ALA A 447 15.15 -14.96 -8.39
CA ALA A 447 15.07 -16.26 -7.70
C ALA A 447 16.09 -17.27 -8.27
N LEU A 448 16.25 -17.32 -9.59
CA LEU A 448 17.28 -18.15 -10.26
C LEU A 448 18.70 -17.71 -9.86
N THR A 449 18.93 -16.39 -9.75
CA THR A 449 20.22 -15.85 -9.27
C THR A 449 20.52 -16.30 -7.85
N LEU A 450 19.54 -16.26 -6.96
CA LEU A 450 19.68 -16.73 -5.57
C LEU A 450 19.94 -18.24 -5.49
N ARG A 451 19.40 -19.02 -6.44
CA ARG A 451 19.64 -20.47 -6.57
C ARG A 451 20.98 -20.79 -7.23
N GLY A 452 21.65 -19.81 -7.82
CA GLY A 452 22.95 -19.97 -8.52
C GLY A 452 22.84 -20.34 -10.00
N GLU A 453 21.65 -20.32 -10.58
CA GLU A 453 21.37 -20.64 -11.98
C GLU A 453 21.48 -19.40 -12.85
N TYR A 454 22.71 -18.88 -12.97
CA TYR A 454 22.97 -17.57 -13.58
C TYR A 454 22.62 -17.51 -15.07
N ALA A 455 22.78 -18.60 -15.82
CA ALA A 455 22.46 -18.62 -17.25
C ALA A 455 20.94 -18.45 -17.48
N GLU A 456 20.11 -19.22 -16.79
CA GLU A 456 18.65 -19.10 -16.87
C GLU A 456 18.16 -17.74 -16.32
N ALA A 457 18.87 -17.20 -15.31
CA ALA A 457 18.58 -15.87 -14.80
C ALA A 457 18.80 -14.79 -15.87
N VAL A 458 19.90 -14.85 -16.62
CA VAL A 458 20.18 -13.93 -17.74
C VAL A 458 19.08 -14.01 -18.80
N ASP A 459 18.62 -15.21 -19.17
CA ASP A 459 17.52 -15.38 -20.13
C ASP A 459 16.22 -14.75 -19.62
N SER A 460 15.90 -14.93 -18.34
CA SER A 460 14.73 -14.31 -17.72
C SER A 460 14.82 -12.78 -17.71
N PHE A 461 15.94 -12.23 -17.30
CA PHE A 461 16.16 -10.79 -17.30
C PHE A 461 16.18 -10.21 -18.72
N ALA A 462 16.73 -10.92 -19.71
CA ALA A 462 16.68 -10.50 -21.11
C ALA A 462 15.23 -10.38 -21.61
N ARG A 463 14.36 -11.33 -21.25
CA ARG A 463 12.92 -11.21 -21.52
C ARG A 463 12.29 -10.01 -20.83
N ALA A 464 12.66 -9.71 -19.59
CA ALA A 464 12.19 -8.53 -18.88
C ALA A 464 12.63 -7.23 -19.59
N LEU A 465 13.88 -7.16 -20.06
CA LEU A 465 14.41 -5.99 -20.78
C LEU A 465 13.81 -5.81 -22.18
N LEU A 466 13.39 -6.89 -22.85
CA LEU A 466 12.61 -6.77 -24.10
C LEU A 466 11.26 -6.07 -23.87
N LEU A 467 10.65 -6.26 -22.69
CA LEU A 467 9.38 -5.62 -22.33
C LEU A 467 9.57 -4.20 -21.78
N LYS A 468 10.68 -3.96 -21.07
CA LYS A 468 11.03 -2.66 -20.48
C LYS A 468 12.54 -2.43 -20.58
N PRO A 469 13.01 -1.84 -21.70
CA PRO A 469 14.44 -1.61 -21.95
C PRO A 469 15.12 -0.66 -20.94
N ASP A 470 14.35 0.24 -20.33
CA ASP A 470 14.86 1.28 -19.42
C ASP A 470 14.76 0.85 -17.95
N ASP A 471 15.02 -0.42 -17.62
CA ASP A 471 14.96 -0.93 -16.25
C ASP A 471 16.37 -1.10 -15.67
N ASP A 472 16.82 -0.08 -14.90
CA ASP A 472 18.16 -0.02 -14.33
C ASP A 472 18.47 -1.19 -13.39
N ILE A 473 17.48 -1.63 -12.60
CA ILE A 473 17.61 -2.76 -11.69
C ILE A 473 17.86 -4.04 -12.47
N THR A 474 17.10 -4.28 -13.56
CA THR A 474 17.27 -5.47 -14.38
C THR A 474 18.63 -5.45 -15.08
N HIS A 475 19.07 -4.31 -15.64
CA HIS A 475 20.42 -4.20 -16.19
C HIS A 475 21.52 -4.51 -15.17
N TYR A 476 21.39 -4.02 -13.93
CA TYR A 476 22.34 -4.34 -12.86
C TYR A 476 22.40 -5.84 -12.57
N HIS A 477 21.23 -6.51 -12.46
CA HIS A 477 21.18 -7.96 -12.22
C HIS A 477 21.73 -8.79 -13.37
N VAL A 478 21.49 -8.39 -14.62
CA VAL A 478 22.14 -9.04 -15.79
C VAL A 478 23.65 -8.93 -15.70
N GLY A 479 24.17 -7.73 -15.42
CA GLY A 479 25.61 -7.51 -15.24
C GLY A 479 26.18 -8.41 -14.15
N TYR A 480 25.52 -8.54 -13.03
CA TYR A 480 25.90 -9.45 -11.95
C TYR A 480 25.96 -10.92 -12.40
N CYS A 481 24.91 -11.41 -13.05
CA CYS A 481 24.86 -12.81 -13.51
C CYS A 481 25.93 -13.09 -14.56
N LEU A 482 26.18 -12.13 -15.49
CA LEU A 482 27.23 -12.26 -16.49
C LEU A 482 28.64 -12.33 -15.86
N LEU A 483 28.91 -11.53 -14.82
CA LEU A 483 30.18 -11.65 -14.08
C LEU A 483 30.33 -13.06 -13.46
N ARG A 484 29.25 -13.58 -12.88
CA ARG A 484 29.25 -14.94 -12.30
C ARG A 484 29.50 -16.04 -13.35
N LEU A 485 29.18 -15.78 -14.61
CA LEU A 485 29.42 -16.66 -15.76
C LEU A 485 30.77 -16.39 -16.46
N GLY A 486 31.54 -15.39 -16.02
CA GLY A 486 32.82 -15.00 -16.64
C GLY A 486 32.69 -14.06 -17.86
N GLY A 487 31.47 -13.59 -18.16
CA GLY A 487 31.20 -12.68 -19.29
C GLY A 487 31.44 -11.21 -18.95
N THR A 488 32.64 -10.84 -18.52
CA THR A 488 32.96 -9.53 -17.94
C THR A 488 32.69 -8.36 -18.89
N ALA A 489 33.08 -8.48 -20.17
CA ALA A 489 32.90 -7.38 -21.14
C ALA A 489 31.41 -7.03 -21.36
N GLU A 490 30.55 -8.03 -21.38
CA GLU A 490 29.09 -7.82 -21.48
C GLU A 490 28.50 -7.30 -20.17
N ALA A 491 28.98 -7.78 -19.04
CA ALA A 491 28.57 -7.29 -17.74
C ALA A 491 28.82 -5.78 -17.59
N VAL A 492 30.01 -5.31 -18.00
CA VAL A 492 30.35 -3.87 -17.99
C VAL A 492 29.38 -3.06 -18.86
N LYS A 493 28.95 -3.56 -20.03
CA LYS A 493 27.95 -2.86 -20.85
C LYS A 493 26.64 -2.68 -20.11
N HIS A 494 26.15 -3.73 -19.44
CA HIS A 494 24.92 -3.67 -18.66
C HIS A 494 25.05 -2.76 -17.44
N PHE A 495 26.19 -2.74 -16.74
CA PHE A 495 26.42 -1.79 -15.65
C PHE A 495 26.46 -0.34 -16.12
N ARG A 496 27.08 -0.05 -17.30
CA ARG A 496 27.03 1.28 -17.90
C ARG A 496 25.60 1.72 -18.20
N GLN A 497 24.76 0.80 -18.71
CA GLN A 497 23.34 1.08 -18.92
C GLN A 497 22.61 1.38 -17.62
N ALA A 498 22.79 0.53 -16.58
CA ALA A 498 22.20 0.76 -15.27
C ALA A 498 22.60 2.13 -14.69
N ALA A 499 23.89 2.48 -14.78
CA ALA A 499 24.39 3.77 -14.35
C ALA A 499 23.82 4.94 -15.15
N ALA A 500 23.73 4.83 -16.47
CA ALA A 500 23.16 5.87 -17.34
C ALA A 500 21.67 6.16 -17.02
N LEU A 501 20.90 5.13 -16.67
CA LEU A 501 19.49 5.25 -16.28
C LEU A 501 19.30 5.91 -14.91
N THR A 502 20.33 5.90 -14.06
CA THR A 502 20.30 6.48 -12.71
C THR A 502 21.42 7.51 -12.49
N PRO A 503 21.43 8.65 -13.23
CA PRO A 503 22.59 9.56 -13.28
C PRO A 503 22.96 10.21 -11.93
N THR A 504 22.03 10.30 -10.99
CA THR A 504 22.23 10.93 -9.68
C THR A 504 22.37 9.93 -8.51
N ASP A 505 22.33 8.62 -8.80
CA ASP A 505 22.37 7.58 -7.77
C ASP A 505 23.85 7.20 -7.45
N ALA A 506 24.40 7.81 -6.42
CA ALA A 506 25.74 7.50 -5.91
C ALA A 506 25.85 6.05 -5.42
N ARG A 507 24.77 5.49 -4.86
CA ARG A 507 24.78 4.13 -4.33
C ARG A 507 24.91 3.10 -5.45
N ARG A 508 24.20 3.30 -6.56
CA ARG A 508 24.33 2.44 -7.74
C ARG A 508 25.76 2.41 -8.26
N ARG A 509 26.45 3.59 -8.31
CA ARG A 509 27.88 3.64 -8.70
C ARG A 509 28.76 2.86 -7.74
N GLN A 510 28.57 3.04 -6.45
CA GLN A 510 29.31 2.31 -5.42
C GLN A 510 29.11 0.79 -5.55
N ASP A 511 27.87 0.33 -5.73
CA ASP A 511 27.55 -1.10 -5.84
C ASP A 511 28.17 -1.72 -7.11
N ILE A 512 28.11 -1.01 -8.23
CA ILE A 512 28.77 -1.41 -9.50
C ILE A 512 30.30 -1.46 -9.31
N ALA A 513 30.88 -0.43 -8.71
CA ALA A 513 32.33 -0.36 -8.48
C ALA A 513 32.83 -1.51 -7.62
N ALA A 514 32.14 -1.78 -6.50
CA ALA A 514 32.49 -2.88 -5.60
C ALA A 514 32.41 -4.25 -6.30
N MET A 515 31.39 -4.43 -7.15
CA MET A 515 31.23 -5.64 -7.95
C MET A 515 32.39 -5.81 -8.93
N LEU A 516 32.67 -4.79 -9.75
CA LEU A 516 33.74 -4.83 -10.75
C LEU A 516 35.12 -5.02 -10.13
N ALA A 517 35.41 -4.35 -9.01
CA ALA A 517 36.65 -4.54 -8.26
C ALA A 517 36.84 -6.00 -7.82
N GLY A 518 35.79 -6.63 -7.30
CA GLY A 518 35.83 -8.04 -6.89
C GLY A 518 36.05 -9.04 -8.02
N TYR A 519 35.82 -8.61 -9.28
CA TYR A 519 36.07 -9.42 -10.48
C TYR A 519 37.31 -8.95 -11.27
N GLY A 520 38.13 -8.05 -10.72
CA GLY A 520 39.40 -7.65 -11.29
C GLY A 520 39.31 -6.52 -12.33
N GLU A 521 38.13 -5.95 -12.58
CA GLU A 521 37.93 -4.80 -13.48
C GLU A 521 38.23 -3.48 -12.75
N VAL A 522 39.50 -3.28 -12.45
CA VAL A 522 40.00 -2.24 -11.53
C VAL A 522 39.86 -0.83 -12.10
N GLU A 523 40.08 -0.64 -13.38
CA GLU A 523 39.96 0.66 -14.07
C GLU A 523 38.51 1.17 -14.01
N GLU A 524 37.57 0.33 -14.43
CA GLU A 524 36.14 0.65 -14.40
C GLU A 524 35.66 0.87 -12.97
N ALA A 525 36.03 0.00 -12.03
CA ALA A 525 35.71 0.15 -10.62
C ALA A 525 36.19 1.50 -10.07
N THR A 526 37.45 1.88 -10.39
CA THR A 526 37.99 3.18 -10.01
C THR A 526 37.17 4.35 -10.57
N GLY A 527 36.73 4.24 -11.83
CA GLY A 527 35.88 5.24 -12.45
C GLY A 527 34.58 5.43 -11.68
N TYR A 528 33.86 4.36 -11.39
CA TYR A 528 32.59 4.41 -10.66
C TYR A 528 32.75 4.83 -9.19
N TYR A 529 33.82 4.46 -8.49
CA TYR A 529 34.08 5.00 -7.15
C TYR A 529 34.26 6.53 -7.18
N ARG A 530 34.99 7.06 -8.16
CA ARG A 530 35.18 8.52 -8.32
C ARG A 530 33.85 9.22 -8.64
N GLU A 531 33.00 8.64 -9.50
CA GLU A 531 31.65 9.17 -9.77
C GLU A 531 30.79 9.18 -8.50
N ALA A 532 30.79 8.09 -7.71
CA ALA A 532 30.06 8.03 -6.44
C ALA A 532 30.54 9.12 -5.46
N MET A 533 31.84 9.34 -5.37
CA MET A 533 32.45 10.41 -4.54
C MET A 533 32.07 11.82 -5.03
N GLN A 534 31.91 12.04 -6.33
CA GLN A 534 31.45 13.32 -6.88
C GLN A 534 29.98 13.58 -6.58
N LEU A 535 29.14 12.54 -6.70
CA LEU A 535 27.70 12.64 -6.43
C LEU A 535 27.39 12.82 -4.94
N LYS A 536 28.20 12.19 -4.06
CA LYS A 536 28.02 12.27 -2.61
C LYS A 536 29.38 12.42 -1.90
N PRO A 537 29.91 13.65 -1.81
CA PRO A 537 31.26 13.91 -1.30
C PRO A 537 31.48 13.63 0.20
N ASP A 538 30.41 13.55 0.97
CA ASP A 538 30.40 13.28 2.41
C ASP A 538 30.16 11.77 2.75
N TRP A 539 30.16 10.90 1.75
CA TRP A 539 29.95 9.48 1.93
C TRP A 539 31.28 8.71 2.02
N PRO A 540 31.64 8.15 3.20
CA PRO A 540 32.98 7.59 3.42
C PRO A 540 33.26 6.28 2.69
N GLU A 541 32.23 5.44 2.39
CA GLU A 541 32.41 4.10 1.84
C GLU A 541 33.09 4.09 0.47
N PRO A 542 32.67 4.87 -0.56
CA PRO A 542 33.38 4.88 -1.84
C PRO A 542 34.83 5.35 -1.73
N VAL A 543 35.06 6.34 -0.86
CA VAL A 543 36.41 6.89 -0.60
C VAL A 543 37.32 5.82 0.00
N ASN A 544 36.78 5.09 1.00
CA ASN A 544 37.49 4.02 1.67
C ASN A 544 37.78 2.84 0.75
N ASN A 545 36.80 2.43 -0.05
CA ASN A 545 36.95 1.28 -0.94
C ASN A 545 37.97 1.55 -2.04
N LEU A 546 38.00 2.78 -2.58
CA LEU A 546 39.05 3.16 -3.52
C LEU A 546 40.42 3.23 -2.84
N ALA A 547 40.50 3.75 -1.61
CA ALA A 547 41.75 3.77 -0.83
C ALA A 547 42.28 2.36 -0.58
N TRP A 548 41.37 1.43 -0.18
CA TRP A 548 41.71 0.01 0.03
C TRP A 548 42.24 -0.63 -1.25
N LEU A 549 41.55 -0.45 -2.37
CA LEU A 549 41.98 -0.96 -3.68
C LEU A 549 43.38 -0.45 -4.05
N ARG A 550 43.65 0.85 -3.84
CA ARG A 550 44.96 1.48 -4.11
C ARG A 550 46.08 1.05 -3.14
N ALA A 551 45.71 0.56 -1.96
CA ALA A 551 46.70 0.11 -0.96
C ALA A 551 47.03 -1.38 -1.08
N THR A 552 46.03 -2.24 -1.39
CA THR A 552 46.14 -3.69 -1.15
C THR A 552 46.08 -4.56 -2.39
N HIS A 553 45.76 -3.99 -3.58
CA HIS A 553 45.62 -4.80 -4.80
C HIS A 553 46.83 -5.68 -5.06
N PRO A 554 46.69 -6.97 -5.46
CA PRO A 554 47.84 -7.85 -5.71
C PRO A 554 48.76 -7.32 -6.82
N ASP A 555 48.22 -6.83 -7.93
CA ASP A 555 48.97 -6.23 -9.02
C ASP A 555 49.48 -4.82 -8.65
N ALA A 556 50.83 -4.64 -8.77
CA ALA A 556 51.49 -3.37 -8.47
C ALA A 556 51.03 -2.20 -9.34
N HIS A 557 50.57 -2.48 -10.56
CA HIS A 557 50.11 -1.46 -11.50
C HIS A 557 48.92 -0.65 -10.95
N PHE A 558 48.07 -1.28 -10.18
CA PHE A 558 46.87 -0.64 -9.60
C PHE A 558 47.13 -0.01 -8.23
N ARG A 559 48.28 -0.26 -7.60
CA ARG A 559 48.60 0.30 -6.29
C ARG A 559 49.19 1.71 -6.40
N ASN A 560 48.84 2.54 -5.44
CA ASN A 560 49.40 3.87 -5.26
C ASN A 560 49.30 4.28 -3.79
N GLY A 561 50.36 4.07 -3.01
CA GLY A 561 50.38 4.34 -1.57
C GLY A 561 50.11 5.80 -1.23
N VAL A 562 50.59 6.75 -2.05
CA VAL A 562 50.37 8.19 -1.82
C VAL A 562 48.90 8.56 -1.99
N GLU A 563 48.25 8.12 -3.10
CA GLU A 563 46.81 8.30 -3.34
C GLU A 563 46.00 7.59 -2.26
N ALA A 564 46.36 6.36 -1.90
CA ALA A 564 45.71 5.57 -0.87
C ALA A 564 45.67 6.28 0.49
N VAL A 565 46.84 6.85 0.94
CA VAL A 565 46.89 7.59 2.20
C VAL A 565 46.00 8.84 2.17
N ALA A 566 46.01 9.59 1.07
CA ALA A 566 45.15 10.77 0.94
C ALA A 566 43.66 10.43 1.03
N LEU A 567 43.22 9.40 0.31
CA LEU A 567 41.83 8.91 0.33
C LEU A 567 41.44 8.34 1.70
N ALA A 568 42.28 7.49 2.29
CA ALA A 568 42.00 6.89 3.60
C ALA A 568 41.95 7.93 4.73
N LYS A 569 42.78 8.96 4.71
CA LYS A 569 42.68 10.10 5.63
C LYS A 569 41.32 10.78 5.51
N ARG A 570 40.88 11.06 4.27
CA ARG A 570 39.56 11.64 4.02
C ARG A 570 38.43 10.76 4.54
N ALA A 571 38.48 9.44 4.33
CA ALA A 571 37.49 8.50 4.87
C ALA A 571 37.47 8.53 6.42
N CYS A 572 38.63 8.59 7.05
CA CYS A 572 38.74 8.74 8.50
C CYS A 572 38.17 10.07 9.01
N GLU A 573 38.42 11.18 8.31
CA GLU A 573 37.84 12.49 8.64
C GLU A 573 36.30 12.44 8.58
N LEU A 574 35.73 11.87 7.52
CA LEU A 574 34.28 11.71 7.34
C LEU A 574 33.64 10.85 8.44
N THR A 575 34.38 9.90 9.01
CA THR A 575 33.95 9.05 10.13
C THR A 575 34.38 9.56 11.51
N GLY A 576 35.04 10.71 11.57
CA GLY A 576 35.58 11.31 12.81
C GLY A 576 36.62 10.44 13.48
N TYR A 577 37.34 9.59 12.72
CA TYR A 577 38.33 8.62 13.22
C TYR A 577 37.78 7.63 14.25
N LYS A 578 36.48 7.31 14.18
CA LYS A 578 35.77 6.42 15.11
C LYS A 578 35.40 5.06 14.50
N ALA A 579 35.57 4.89 13.19
CA ALA A 579 35.26 3.67 12.49
C ALA A 579 36.50 2.79 12.31
N PRO A 580 36.60 1.58 12.91
CA PRO A 580 37.74 0.70 12.80
C PRO A 580 38.12 0.37 11.36
N TRP A 581 37.14 0.18 10.48
CA TRP A 581 37.35 -0.19 9.07
C TRP A 581 38.03 0.93 8.25
N THR A 582 37.80 2.22 8.55
CA THR A 582 38.51 3.31 7.87
C THR A 582 39.95 3.45 8.38
N LEU A 583 40.16 3.18 9.66
CA LEU A 583 41.50 3.17 10.25
C LEU A 583 42.34 2.00 9.74
N ASP A 584 41.74 0.82 9.53
CA ASP A 584 42.39 -0.34 8.91
C ASP A 584 42.90 0.01 7.49
N THR A 585 42.03 0.62 6.70
CA THR A 585 42.38 1.10 5.36
C THR A 585 43.52 2.13 5.42
N LEU A 586 43.51 3.05 6.40
CA LEU A 586 44.58 4.03 6.56
C LEU A 586 45.91 3.37 6.96
N ALA A 587 45.84 2.35 7.83
CA ALA A 587 47.04 1.57 8.19
C ALA A 587 47.61 0.82 6.97
N ALA A 588 46.74 0.17 6.18
CA ALA A 588 47.15 -0.50 4.95
C ALA A 588 47.76 0.48 3.93
N ALA A 589 47.20 1.68 3.80
CA ALA A 589 47.71 2.73 2.92
C ALA A 589 49.12 3.23 3.36
N HIS A 590 49.33 3.45 4.66
CA HIS A 590 50.65 3.80 5.19
C HIS A 590 51.69 2.68 4.97
N ALA A 591 51.28 1.42 5.16
CA ALA A 591 52.13 0.26 4.90
C ALA A 591 52.53 0.16 3.42
N GLU A 592 51.63 0.42 2.47
CA GLU A 592 51.94 0.47 1.03
C GLU A 592 52.82 1.64 0.67
N ALA A 593 52.71 2.79 1.36
CA ALA A 593 53.58 3.93 1.20
C ALA A 593 54.99 3.74 1.85
N GLY A 594 55.22 2.60 2.53
CA GLY A 594 56.50 2.28 3.20
C GLY A 594 56.62 2.81 4.64
N ASP A 595 55.60 3.52 5.14
CA ASP A 595 55.59 4.08 6.50
C ASP A 595 54.99 3.06 7.49
N PHE A 596 55.74 2.02 7.80
CA PHE A 596 55.34 0.95 8.71
C PHE A 596 55.18 1.41 10.16
N ALA A 597 55.87 2.48 10.58
CA ALA A 597 55.70 3.01 11.93
C ALA A 597 54.31 3.60 12.14
N GLU A 598 53.85 4.41 11.20
CA GLU A 598 52.53 4.98 11.23
C GLU A 598 51.43 3.91 10.98
N ALA A 599 51.68 2.94 10.09
CA ALA A 599 50.79 1.83 9.86
C ALA A 599 50.48 1.03 11.16
N VAL A 600 51.51 0.71 11.95
CA VAL A 600 51.40 0.04 13.25
C VAL A 600 50.59 0.90 14.22
N ARG A 601 50.89 2.17 14.36
CA ARG A 601 50.20 3.09 15.28
C ARG A 601 48.73 3.22 14.97
N VAL A 602 48.37 3.33 13.69
CA VAL A 602 46.97 3.46 13.25
C VAL A 602 46.21 2.13 13.42
N ALA A 603 46.87 0.98 13.13
CA ALA A 603 46.27 -0.32 13.31
C ALA A 603 46.02 -0.65 14.80
N GLU A 604 46.94 -0.25 15.71
CA GLU A 604 46.72 -0.40 17.16
C GLU A 604 45.51 0.41 17.64
N LYS A 605 45.33 1.63 17.13
CA LYS A 605 44.15 2.46 17.42
C LYS A 605 42.86 1.83 16.89
N ALA A 606 42.90 1.28 15.67
CA ALA A 606 41.76 0.57 15.11
C ALA A 606 41.34 -0.64 15.97
N LEU A 607 42.35 -1.39 16.43
CA LEU A 607 42.18 -2.56 17.28
C LEU A 607 41.57 -2.19 18.65
N GLU A 608 42.04 -1.12 19.28
CA GLU A 608 41.48 -0.60 20.52
C GLU A 608 40.01 -0.25 20.40
N ILE A 609 39.62 0.48 19.34
CA ILE A 609 38.22 0.86 19.10
C ILE A 609 37.35 -0.37 18.81
N ALA A 610 37.84 -1.29 17.99
CA ALA A 610 37.09 -2.53 17.67
C ALA A 610 36.88 -3.38 18.93
N SER A 611 37.92 -3.53 19.77
CA SER A 611 37.83 -4.28 21.03
C SER A 611 36.86 -3.65 22.03
N SER A 612 36.88 -2.32 22.19
CA SER A 612 36.00 -1.61 23.08
C SER A 612 34.52 -1.64 22.62
N SER A 613 34.29 -1.87 21.31
CA SER A 613 32.96 -1.94 20.70
C SER A 613 32.44 -3.38 20.57
N GLY A 614 33.16 -4.41 21.04
CA GLY A 614 32.76 -5.82 20.95
C GLY A 614 32.71 -6.37 19.51
N GLN A 615 33.55 -5.87 18.60
CA GLN A 615 33.61 -6.28 17.19
C GLN A 615 34.63 -7.41 16.99
N ASP A 616 34.39 -8.60 17.57
CA ASP A 616 35.36 -9.70 17.66
C ASP A 616 35.93 -10.14 16.30
N GLU A 617 35.13 -10.19 15.25
CA GLU A 617 35.59 -10.56 13.90
C GLU A 617 36.55 -9.50 13.33
N MET A 618 36.28 -8.21 13.55
CA MET A 618 37.14 -7.12 13.15
C MET A 618 38.44 -7.13 13.96
N VAL A 619 38.39 -7.41 15.25
CA VAL A 619 39.60 -7.55 16.12
C VAL A 619 40.54 -8.60 15.58
N LYS A 620 40.04 -9.74 15.12
CA LYS A 620 40.85 -10.79 14.52
C LYS A 620 41.53 -10.32 13.24
N VAL A 621 40.81 -9.71 12.32
CA VAL A 621 41.34 -9.20 11.04
C VAL A 621 42.41 -8.14 11.29
N LEU A 622 42.10 -7.17 12.16
CA LEU A 622 43.07 -6.11 12.53
C LEU A 622 44.32 -6.65 13.19
N GLY A 623 44.22 -7.72 14.01
CA GLY A 623 45.36 -8.41 14.61
C GLY A 623 46.27 -9.05 13.56
N GLU A 624 45.69 -9.66 12.53
CA GLU A 624 46.44 -10.24 11.40
C GLU A 624 47.17 -9.15 10.59
N HIS A 625 46.49 -8.05 10.28
CA HIS A 625 47.09 -6.91 9.58
C HIS A 625 48.21 -6.25 10.40
N LEU A 626 47.99 -6.03 11.70
CA LEU A 626 49.01 -5.48 12.61
C LEU A 626 50.29 -6.33 12.66
N ALA A 627 50.15 -7.67 12.68
CA ALA A 627 51.30 -8.59 12.64
C ALA A 627 52.10 -8.44 11.34
N LEU A 628 51.44 -8.23 10.19
CA LEU A 628 52.11 -7.95 8.92
C LEU A 628 52.91 -6.61 8.99
N TYR A 629 52.29 -5.54 9.51
CA TYR A 629 52.93 -4.23 9.57
C TYR A 629 54.13 -4.19 10.53
N ARG A 630 54.06 -4.89 11.66
CA ARG A 630 55.17 -5.07 12.59
C ARG A 630 56.35 -5.81 11.95
N SER A 631 56.08 -6.72 11.02
CA SER A 631 57.12 -7.42 10.24
C SER A 631 57.53 -6.66 8.96
N ARG A 632 57.14 -5.38 8.83
CA ARG A 632 57.39 -4.53 7.66
C ARG A 632 56.88 -5.13 6.35
N ARG A 633 55.74 -5.76 6.39
CA ARG A 633 55.08 -6.36 5.22
C ARG A 633 53.73 -5.65 4.99
N PRO A 634 53.46 -5.13 3.78
CA PRO A 634 52.17 -4.57 3.47
C PRO A 634 51.09 -5.65 3.32
N CYS A 635 49.85 -5.32 3.65
CA CYS A 635 48.72 -6.19 3.38
C CYS A 635 48.50 -6.31 1.87
N ARG A 636 48.12 -7.51 1.43
CA ARG A 636 47.71 -7.78 0.03
C ARG A 636 46.42 -8.57 0.06
N GLU A 637 45.50 -8.09 -0.72
CA GLU A 637 44.23 -8.80 -0.92
C GLU A 637 44.48 -10.10 -1.69
N ARG A 638 43.94 -11.24 -1.23
CA ARG A 638 44.09 -12.49 -1.93
C ARG A 638 43.01 -12.61 -2.99
N PRO A 639 43.31 -13.08 -4.23
CA PRO A 639 42.33 -13.22 -5.29
C PRO A 639 41.12 -14.10 -4.91
N GLU A 640 41.30 -15.07 -4.02
CA GLU A 640 40.24 -15.96 -3.51
C GLU A 640 39.38 -15.31 -2.40
N GLU A 641 39.84 -14.24 -1.77
CA GLU A 641 39.16 -13.49 -0.72
C GLU A 641 38.37 -12.30 -1.25
N ALA A 642 38.48 -11.98 -2.53
CA ALA A 642 37.64 -11.03 -3.25
C ALA A 642 36.20 -11.57 -3.42
N LYS A 643 35.62 -12.09 -2.30
CA LYS A 643 34.17 -12.24 -2.23
C LYS A 643 33.59 -10.85 -2.30
N PRO A 644 32.50 -10.64 -3.08
CA PRO A 644 31.87 -9.33 -3.14
C PRO A 644 31.67 -8.86 -1.70
N TYR A 645 32.28 -7.73 -1.34
CA TYR A 645 32.16 -7.06 -0.06
C TYR A 645 30.68 -7.06 0.34
N ARG A 646 30.34 -7.77 1.41
CA ARG A 646 28.99 -7.72 1.96
C ARG A 646 28.77 -6.28 2.36
N ALA A 647 28.13 -5.50 1.52
CA ALA A 647 27.62 -4.19 1.87
C ALA A 647 26.99 -4.31 3.25
N GLY A 648 27.48 -3.53 4.19
CA GLY A 648 27.14 -3.64 5.61
C GLY A 648 25.66 -3.86 5.79
N GLY A 649 25.33 -4.89 6.56
CA GLY A 649 23.98 -5.43 6.67
C GLY A 649 22.95 -4.34 6.82
N VAL A 650 22.03 -4.29 5.88
CA VAL A 650 20.74 -3.67 6.09
C VAL A 650 20.07 -4.51 7.17
N ARG A 651 20.19 -4.09 8.42
CA ARG A 651 19.27 -4.55 9.46
C ARG A 651 17.88 -4.13 8.99
N ARG A 652 17.01 -5.11 8.82
CA ARG A 652 15.57 -4.97 8.62
C ARG A 652 14.93 -4.14 9.74
#